data_d2099d86c68178db260ad6f2c3d65b36
#
_entry.id   d2099d86c68178db260ad6f2c3d65b36
#
_cell.length_a   1.000
_cell.length_b   1.000
_cell.length_c   1.000
_cell.angle_alpha   90.00
_cell.angle_beta   90.00
_cell.angle_gamma   90.00
#
_symmetry.space_group_name_H-M   'P 1'
#
loop_
_entity.id
_entity.type
_entity.pdbx_description
1 polymer ?
#
loop_
_entity_poly.entity_id
_entity_poly.type
_entity_poly.pdbx_seq_one_letter_code
_entity_poly.pdbx_strand_id
1 'polypeptide(L)'
;MRVLLFLFAFLLINIQCFALGDEEQSVKKPIIEVADSVGKIKKEIKDAIIEIYGKEQAEDVYANVIFHAYKAIDERSLELLDQDYLRKSDWYKNEIIYMFYVDQFGVMSDEKKNTFKDTALMLDYLQDLGVTTLYMLPFADSPMKDAGFDVKNPKDIRRDLGGVAEFRDFIKEAKRRGFKIKADLVLNHFSDDHEWFKKLMDGDESYLEYFVYKTKMPEYKRYQDEKLGVVAEYIEDDGSISKRRIIFPENTENNYREVEVNGNKYYLYHTFYPFQLDINWMNPKVLYYVLDTISYWANMGIDIFRMDAIPYLSKDKGTNAENQPKTHAIIRLLSNYIQLTASSSVIQVEACQTPKDILHYFGKDREVTLQIENDIKNLKRTSEAQIAYHFPYMPAIWASLVTEDKKYFIDAYKNTPSIPKTATWGMFLRVHDELTLEMVSPEVREIIFDNLVDKGASFRKGFGVAGRLANFLDKNPDRIEEAFSILLSLPGIPIIYYGDEVGAANNYEHAKKSALLRAKDKLNLLSVFDSRDINRGNVPQKLFYGSTKGYYEFNSKVYKKVQNLIALRKSLPVMVDGDFEILKTKNKSNFSYLRKNKDRQILVIHNLSDEKLIAEITLPAHIIFKNNGKITSLKNLINDDNIKVNISLQNRTMHLRLSPYQTIWLDL
;
A
#
# COMPACT_ATOMS: atom_id res chain seq x y z
N MET A 1 28.57 -25.12 22.05
CA MET A 1 28.18 -26.00 23.17
C MET A 1 26.85 -25.60 23.83
N ARG A 2 26.52 -24.35 24.02
CA ARG A 2 25.19 -23.93 24.56
C ARG A 2 24.03 -24.10 23.56
N VAL A 3 24.25 -23.95 22.28
CA VAL A 3 23.22 -24.10 21.21
C VAL A 3 22.83 -25.57 20.99
N LEU A 4 23.77 -26.51 21.15
CA LEU A 4 23.48 -27.96 21.07
C LEU A 4 22.65 -28.45 22.27
N LEU A 5 22.80 -27.86 23.43
CA LEU A 5 22.01 -28.22 24.63
C LEU A 5 20.56 -27.76 24.53
N PHE A 6 20.28 -26.62 23.83
CA PHE A 6 18.92 -26.15 23.59
C PHE A 6 18.18 -27.00 22.56
N LEU A 7 18.85 -27.47 21.51
CA LEU A 7 18.30 -28.38 20.53
C LEU A 7 17.95 -29.77 21.15
N PHE A 8 18.74 -30.25 22.10
CA PHE A 8 18.49 -31.51 22.81
C PHE A 8 17.36 -31.37 23.84
N ALA A 9 17.21 -30.24 24.51
CA ALA A 9 16.08 -29.95 25.41
C ALA A 9 14.75 -29.86 24.67
N PHE A 10 14.72 -29.32 23.45
CA PHE A 10 13.52 -29.24 22.61
C PHE A 10 13.09 -30.61 22.06
N LEU A 11 14.05 -31.51 21.76
CA LEU A 11 13.73 -32.88 21.37
C LEU A 11 13.17 -33.71 22.56
N LEU A 12 13.64 -33.47 23.79
CA LEU A 12 13.18 -34.17 24.99
C LEU A 12 11.80 -33.69 25.48
N ILE A 13 11.46 -32.44 25.28
CA ILE A 13 10.11 -31.89 25.62
C ILE A 13 9.05 -32.47 24.71
N ASN A 14 9.34 -32.73 23.44
CA ASN A 14 8.41 -33.35 22.52
C ASN A 14 8.19 -34.86 22.79
N ILE A 15 9.08 -35.53 23.48
CA ILE A 15 8.95 -36.97 23.83
C ILE A 15 8.18 -37.16 25.15
N GLN A 16 8.14 -36.18 26.06
CA GLN A 16 7.42 -36.27 27.32
C GLN A 16 5.92 -35.88 27.24
N CYS A 17 5.47 -35.19 26.19
CA CYS A 17 4.05 -34.89 25.97
C CYS A 17 3.23 -36.09 25.41
N PHE A 18 3.85 -37.24 25.13
CA PHE A 18 3.17 -38.41 24.59
C PHE A 18 2.73 -39.44 25.65
N ALA A 19 2.87 -39.15 26.95
CA ALA A 19 2.65 -40.14 28.00
C ALA A 19 1.72 -39.70 29.16
N LEU A 20 0.70 -38.87 28.90
CA LEU A 20 -0.41 -38.70 29.87
C LEU A 20 -1.72 -38.62 29.09
N GLY A 21 -2.46 -39.70 29.08
CA GLY A 21 -3.80 -39.73 28.56
C GLY A 21 -4.75 -39.01 29.49
N ASP A 22 -5.52 -38.08 28.96
CA ASP A 22 -6.86 -37.73 29.36
C ASP A 22 -7.56 -37.14 28.14
N GLU A 23 -8.83 -37.53 27.95
CA GLU A 23 -9.70 -37.14 26.84
C GLU A 23 -10.09 -35.66 26.92
N GLU A 24 -9.16 -34.76 26.63
CA GLU A 24 -9.45 -33.43 26.11
C GLU A 24 -9.21 -33.49 24.61
N GLN A 25 -10.17 -32.99 23.84
CA GLN A 25 -10.05 -32.85 22.38
C GLN A 25 -8.70 -32.20 22.10
N SER A 26 -7.73 -33.00 21.67
CA SER A 26 -6.38 -32.52 21.34
C SER A 26 -6.51 -31.48 20.23
N VAL A 27 -6.35 -30.25 20.60
CA VAL A 27 -6.26 -29.14 19.65
C VAL A 27 -5.02 -29.37 18.82
N LYS A 28 -5.23 -29.76 17.58
CA LYS A 28 -4.19 -30.14 16.65
C LYS A 28 -3.40 -28.91 16.23
N LYS A 29 -2.19 -28.72 16.77
CA LYS A 29 -1.26 -27.70 16.25
C LYS A 29 -0.78 -28.14 14.88
N PRO A 30 -0.81 -27.29 13.84
CA PRO A 30 -0.25 -27.63 12.56
C PRO A 30 1.24 -27.89 12.72
N ILE A 31 1.66 -29.11 12.53
CA ILE A 31 3.08 -29.46 12.46
C ILE A 31 3.56 -29.01 11.08
N ILE A 32 4.28 -27.88 11.04
CA ILE A 32 4.98 -27.47 9.84
C ILE A 32 6.20 -28.39 9.68
N GLU A 33 5.97 -29.66 9.53
CA GLU A 33 6.95 -30.59 9.03
C GLU A 33 6.57 -31.01 7.66
N VAL A 34 7.33 -30.51 6.68
CA VAL A 34 7.40 -31.23 5.49
C VAL A 34 8.53 -31.04 4.59
N ALA A 35 8.89 -32.15 4.11
CA ALA A 35 10.08 -32.52 3.43
C ALA A 35 10.62 -31.55 2.36
N ASP A 36 9.89 -31.06 1.38
CA ASP A 36 10.53 -30.25 0.33
C ASP A 36 10.16 -28.76 0.31
N SER A 37 8.97 -28.38 0.68
CA SER A 37 8.50 -26.99 0.50
C SER A 37 8.86 -26.07 1.67
N VAL A 38 8.80 -26.53 2.90
CA VAL A 38 9.34 -25.81 4.08
C VAL A 38 10.85 -25.77 3.99
N GLY A 39 11.51 -26.82 3.51
CA GLY A 39 12.92 -26.82 3.17
C GLY A 39 13.25 -25.75 2.14
N LYS A 40 12.39 -25.51 1.16
CA LYS A 40 12.55 -24.46 0.17
C LYS A 40 12.45 -23.06 0.78
N ILE A 41 11.44 -22.78 1.63
CA ILE A 41 11.33 -21.49 2.35
C ILE A 41 12.55 -21.26 3.23
N LYS A 42 12.95 -22.24 4.04
CA LYS A 42 14.12 -22.15 4.91
C LYS A 42 15.40 -21.91 4.13
N LYS A 43 15.55 -22.56 2.96
CA LYS A 43 16.68 -22.33 2.06
C LYS A 43 16.67 -20.91 1.51
N GLU A 44 15.54 -20.39 1.03
CA GLU A 44 15.42 -19.03 0.52
C GLU A 44 15.69 -17.99 1.62
N ILE A 45 15.29 -18.23 2.89
CA ILE A 45 15.67 -17.41 4.04
C ILE A 45 17.19 -17.40 4.21
N LYS A 46 17.83 -18.58 4.17
CA LYS A 46 19.28 -18.70 4.32
C LYS A 46 20.03 -18.01 3.17
N ASP A 47 19.58 -18.20 1.95
CA ASP A 47 20.17 -17.56 0.76
C ASP A 47 20.09 -16.03 0.88
N ALA A 48 18.94 -15.47 1.31
CA ALA A 48 18.78 -14.05 1.54
C ALA A 48 19.71 -13.53 2.68
N ILE A 49 19.84 -14.29 3.76
CA ILE A 49 20.77 -13.95 4.86
C ILE A 49 22.21 -13.89 4.37
N ILE A 50 22.65 -14.85 3.54
CA ILE A 50 23.99 -14.83 2.95
C ILE A 50 24.20 -13.59 2.08
N GLU A 51 23.19 -13.19 1.32
CA GLU A 51 23.25 -12.00 0.46
C GLU A 51 23.35 -10.70 1.27
N ILE A 52 22.69 -10.63 2.44
CA ILE A 52 22.67 -9.44 3.30
C ILE A 52 23.93 -9.37 4.17
N TYR A 53 24.27 -10.46 4.88
CA TYR A 53 25.26 -10.48 5.96
C TYR A 53 26.55 -11.22 5.61
N GLY A 54 26.62 -11.89 4.46
CA GLY A 54 27.76 -12.71 4.07
C GLY A 54 27.75 -14.10 4.71
N LYS A 55 28.62 -14.98 4.20
CA LYS A 55 28.68 -16.40 4.61
C LYS A 55 29.12 -16.59 6.06
N GLU A 56 29.97 -15.72 6.56
CA GLU A 56 30.56 -15.85 7.90
C GLU A 56 29.54 -15.73 9.02
N GLN A 57 28.60 -14.80 8.88
CA GLN A 57 27.53 -14.56 9.86
C GLN A 57 26.26 -15.38 9.61
N ALA A 58 26.15 -16.00 8.43
CA ALA A 58 24.88 -16.56 7.94
C ALA A 58 24.31 -17.65 8.85
N GLU A 59 25.12 -18.52 9.43
CA GLU A 59 24.63 -19.62 10.28
C GLU A 59 24.03 -19.09 11.59
N ASP A 60 24.69 -18.14 12.24
CA ASP A 60 24.20 -17.54 13.49
C ASP A 60 22.93 -16.72 13.26
N VAL A 61 22.93 -15.92 12.19
CA VAL A 61 21.74 -15.12 11.83
C VAL A 61 20.58 -16.03 11.46
N TYR A 62 20.82 -17.09 10.69
CA TYR A 62 19.80 -18.06 10.31
C TYR A 62 19.20 -18.77 11.52
N ALA A 63 20.03 -19.24 12.46
CA ALA A 63 19.56 -19.88 13.68
C ALA A 63 18.64 -18.97 14.49
N ASN A 64 18.99 -17.67 14.61
CA ASN A 64 18.14 -16.69 15.29
C ASN A 64 16.83 -16.42 14.54
N VAL A 65 16.86 -16.27 13.21
CA VAL A 65 15.64 -16.08 12.40
C VAL A 65 14.67 -17.25 12.57
N ILE A 66 15.19 -18.49 12.55
CA ILE A 66 14.37 -19.69 12.77
C ILE A 66 13.83 -19.76 14.20
N PHE A 67 14.63 -19.36 15.20
CA PHE A 67 14.15 -19.24 16.58
C PHE A 67 12.98 -18.27 16.72
N HIS A 68 13.08 -17.08 16.12
CA HIS A 68 11.96 -16.09 16.07
C HIS A 68 10.74 -16.67 15.36
N ALA A 69 10.93 -17.42 14.27
CA ALA A 69 9.84 -18.04 13.55
C ALA A 69 9.08 -19.08 14.40
N TYR A 70 9.78 -19.98 15.08
CA TYR A 70 9.14 -20.95 15.95
C TYR A 70 8.42 -20.30 17.13
N LYS A 71 9.01 -19.27 17.75
CA LYS A 71 8.34 -18.50 18.79
C LYS A 71 7.03 -17.86 18.29
N ALA A 72 7.07 -17.24 17.10
CA ALA A 72 5.90 -16.63 16.51
C ALA A 72 4.76 -17.62 16.25
N ILE A 73 5.10 -18.83 15.79
CA ILE A 73 4.12 -19.92 15.55
C ILE A 73 3.55 -20.44 16.90
N ASP A 74 4.39 -20.59 17.91
CA ASP A 74 3.93 -21.05 19.23
C ASP A 74 2.97 -20.06 19.92
N GLU A 75 3.20 -18.76 19.72
CA GLU A 75 2.34 -17.70 20.24
C GLU A 75 1.07 -17.46 19.40
N ARG A 76 0.91 -18.11 18.23
CA ARG A 76 -0.21 -17.89 17.32
C ARG A 76 -1.47 -18.58 17.80
N SER A 77 -2.59 -17.83 17.87
CA SER A 77 -3.86 -18.38 18.31
C SER A 77 -4.42 -19.43 17.36
N LEU A 78 -5.25 -20.35 17.86
CA LEU A 78 -5.91 -21.39 17.08
C LEU A 78 -6.75 -20.82 15.94
N GLU A 79 -7.52 -19.75 16.22
CA GLU A 79 -8.33 -19.07 15.22
C GLU A 79 -7.48 -18.57 14.04
N LEU A 80 -6.28 -18.04 14.33
CA LEU A 80 -5.36 -17.59 13.29
C LEU A 80 -4.68 -18.74 12.55
N LEU A 81 -4.41 -19.86 13.22
CA LEU A 81 -3.92 -21.09 12.60
C LEU A 81 -4.98 -21.69 11.65
N ASP A 82 -6.25 -21.74 12.07
CA ASP A 82 -7.36 -22.14 11.20
C ASP A 82 -7.49 -21.20 9.99
N GLN A 83 -7.37 -19.90 10.21
CA GLN A 83 -7.35 -18.93 9.13
C GLN A 83 -6.19 -19.19 8.16
N ASP A 84 -5.00 -19.47 8.67
CA ASP A 84 -3.83 -19.81 7.86
C ASP A 84 -4.05 -21.03 6.98
N TYR A 85 -4.77 -22.01 7.50
CA TYR A 85 -5.12 -23.23 6.76
C TYR A 85 -6.24 -23.02 5.75
N LEU A 86 -7.37 -22.44 6.17
CA LEU A 86 -8.61 -22.39 5.38
C LEU A 86 -8.59 -21.32 4.28
N ARG A 87 -7.84 -20.24 4.47
CA ARG A 87 -7.86 -19.10 3.54
C ARG A 87 -7.24 -19.46 2.19
N LYS A 88 -7.93 -19.11 1.10
CA LYS A 88 -7.40 -19.29 -0.27
C LYS A 88 -6.09 -18.56 -0.46
N SER A 89 -5.20 -19.10 -1.31
CA SER A 89 -3.88 -18.51 -1.58
C SER A 89 -3.95 -17.09 -2.14
N ASP A 90 -4.93 -16.80 -2.96
CA ASP A 90 -5.11 -15.57 -3.74
C ASP A 90 -6.22 -14.65 -3.21
N TRP A 91 -6.68 -14.88 -1.96
CA TRP A 91 -7.80 -14.17 -1.33
C TRP A 91 -7.73 -12.65 -1.47
N TYR A 92 -6.53 -12.07 -1.40
CA TYR A 92 -6.30 -10.64 -1.45
C TYR A 92 -6.68 -9.98 -2.78
N LYS A 93 -6.77 -10.74 -3.87
CA LYS A 93 -7.14 -10.21 -5.19
C LYS A 93 -8.59 -9.72 -5.27
N ASN A 94 -9.46 -10.25 -4.42
CA ASN A 94 -10.87 -9.89 -4.37
C ASN A 94 -11.18 -8.70 -3.45
N GLU A 95 -10.17 -8.15 -2.78
CA GLU A 95 -10.37 -7.11 -1.78
C GLU A 95 -10.66 -5.75 -2.41
N ILE A 96 -11.43 -4.94 -1.68
CA ILE A 96 -11.65 -3.51 -1.89
C ILE A 96 -11.17 -2.84 -0.62
N ILE A 97 -10.06 -2.11 -0.72
CA ILE A 97 -9.37 -1.55 0.43
C ILE A 97 -9.89 -0.15 0.72
N TYR A 98 -10.24 0.12 1.98
CA TYR A 98 -10.57 1.44 2.47
C TYR A 98 -9.47 1.95 3.40
N MET A 99 -8.79 3.03 3.00
CA MET A 99 -7.63 3.61 3.67
C MET A 99 -8.05 4.80 4.52
N PHE A 100 -7.69 4.84 5.80
CA PHE A 100 -8.07 5.93 6.68
C PHE A 100 -7.12 6.09 7.88
N TYR A 101 -7.09 7.30 8.45
CA TYR A 101 -6.51 7.57 9.77
C TYR A 101 -7.57 7.35 10.85
N VAL A 102 -7.24 6.59 11.89
CA VAL A 102 -8.17 6.27 12.99
C VAL A 102 -8.69 7.54 13.69
N ASP A 103 -7.81 8.52 13.92
CA ASP A 103 -8.12 9.76 14.60
C ASP A 103 -8.82 10.82 13.70
N GLN A 104 -8.89 10.61 12.39
CA GLN A 104 -9.45 11.57 11.43
C GLN A 104 -10.75 11.09 10.75
N PHE A 105 -11.01 9.79 10.79
CA PHE A 105 -12.16 9.18 10.10
C PHE A 105 -13.39 9.15 11.01
N GLY A 106 -14.49 9.73 10.56
CA GLY A 106 -15.77 9.69 11.25
C GLY A 106 -15.77 10.39 12.61
N VAL A 107 -15.02 11.49 12.75
CA VAL A 107 -14.92 12.22 14.01
C VAL A 107 -16.27 12.81 14.45
N MET A 108 -16.59 12.67 15.73
CA MET A 108 -17.83 13.20 16.30
C MET A 108 -17.80 14.72 16.51
N SER A 109 -16.62 15.28 16.76
CA SER A 109 -16.40 16.72 16.92
C SER A 109 -15.00 17.11 16.46
N ASP A 110 -14.83 18.39 16.10
CA ASP A 110 -13.51 18.91 15.67
C ASP A 110 -12.52 19.05 16.85
N GLU A 111 -13.00 18.95 18.08
CA GLU A 111 -12.22 19.12 19.32
C GLU A 111 -11.63 17.79 19.84
N LYS A 112 -12.26 16.66 19.51
CA LYS A 112 -11.86 15.33 19.99
C LYS A 112 -11.43 14.44 18.84
N LYS A 113 -10.21 13.90 18.91
CA LYS A 113 -9.77 12.83 18.02
C LYS A 113 -10.53 11.53 18.30
N ASN A 114 -10.81 10.75 17.26
CA ASN A 114 -11.37 9.43 17.43
C ASN A 114 -10.34 8.45 18.00
N THR A 115 -10.84 7.50 18.79
CA THR A 115 -10.12 6.31 19.20
C THR A 115 -10.56 5.09 18.36
N PHE A 116 -9.95 3.92 18.58
CA PHE A 116 -10.41 2.66 17.98
C PHE A 116 -11.85 2.34 18.36
N LYS A 117 -12.25 2.65 19.60
CA LYS A 117 -13.64 2.49 20.06
C LYS A 117 -14.60 3.38 19.30
N ASP A 118 -14.24 4.65 19.07
CA ASP A 118 -15.06 5.58 18.28
C ASP A 118 -15.15 5.13 16.82
N THR A 119 -14.02 4.68 16.23
CA THR A 119 -13.96 4.16 14.85
C THR A 119 -14.77 2.89 14.68
N ALA A 120 -14.92 2.05 15.72
CA ALA A 120 -15.77 0.87 15.67
C ALA A 120 -17.25 1.22 15.38
N LEU A 121 -17.71 2.42 15.74
CA LEU A 121 -19.06 2.90 15.41
C LEU A 121 -19.27 3.15 13.90
N MET A 122 -18.18 3.23 13.13
CA MET A 122 -18.24 3.40 11.68
C MET A 122 -18.22 2.07 10.90
N LEU A 123 -18.11 0.92 11.57
CA LEU A 123 -18.04 -0.38 10.90
C LEU A 123 -19.32 -0.71 10.13
N ASP A 124 -20.50 -0.28 10.61
CA ASP A 124 -21.78 -0.45 9.89
C ASP A 124 -21.74 0.35 8.58
N TYR A 125 -21.29 1.60 8.61
CA TYR A 125 -21.13 2.43 7.42
C TYR A 125 -20.19 1.79 6.40
N LEU A 126 -19.04 1.27 6.85
CA LEU A 126 -18.05 0.62 5.96
C LEU A 126 -18.58 -0.68 5.36
N GLN A 127 -19.39 -1.43 6.11
CA GLN A 127 -20.05 -2.63 5.63
C GLN A 127 -21.12 -2.29 4.59
N ASP A 128 -21.93 -1.27 4.82
CA ASP A 128 -22.94 -0.77 3.89
C ASP A 128 -22.31 -0.17 2.61
N LEU A 129 -21.17 0.51 2.73
CA LEU A 129 -20.39 0.97 1.59
C LEU A 129 -19.89 -0.21 0.74
N GLY A 130 -19.63 -1.35 1.36
CA GLY A 130 -19.27 -2.59 0.70
C GLY A 130 -17.77 -2.87 0.59
N VAL A 131 -16.91 -2.10 1.26
CA VAL A 131 -15.47 -2.36 1.34
C VAL A 131 -15.18 -3.63 2.15
N THR A 132 -14.03 -4.27 1.92
CA THR A 132 -13.73 -5.59 2.48
C THR A 132 -12.47 -5.61 3.33
N THR A 133 -11.55 -4.66 3.11
CA THR A 133 -10.30 -4.53 3.87
C THR A 133 -10.19 -3.14 4.46
N LEU A 134 -9.94 -3.07 5.76
CA LEU A 134 -9.69 -1.83 6.51
C LEU A 134 -8.20 -1.58 6.56
N TYR A 135 -7.75 -0.53 5.88
CA TYR A 135 -6.37 -0.09 5.93
C TYR A 135 -6.24 1.12 6.85
N MET A 136 -5.80 0.85 8.05
CA MET A 136 -5.51 1.86 9.05
C MET A 136 -4.10 2.40 8.81
N LEU A 137 -4.01 3.68 8.47
CA LEU A 137 -2.75 4.42 8.37
C LEU A 137 -2.05 4.47 9.74
N PRO A 138 -0.76 4.83 9.82
CA PRO A 138 0.05 4.53 10.99
C PRO A 138 -0.61 4.86 12.33
N PHE A 139 -0.82 3.84 13.11
CA PHE A 139 -1.41 3.91 14.46
C PHE A 139 -0.42 3.53 15.57
N ALA A 140 0.77 3.06 15.20
CA ALA A 140 1.85 2.78 16.14
C ALA A 140 2.24 4.06 16.93
N ASP A 141 2.84 3.88 18.11
CA ASP A 141 3.27 5.01 18.95
C ASP A 141 4.23 5.93 18.20
N SER A 142 3.87 7.20 18.10
CA SER A 142 4.55 8.20 17.28
C SER A 142 4.36 9.59 17.87
N PRO A 143 5.35 10.51 17.78
CA PRO A 143 5.18 11.93 18.08
C PRO A 143 4.34 12.68 17.02
N MET A 144 3.96 12.05 15.91
CA MET A 144 3.06 12.59 14.89
C MET A 144 3.63 13.78 14.09
N LYS A 145 4.93 13.87 13.93
CA LYS A 145 5.57 14.93 13.14
C LYS A 145 5.42 14.68 11.65
N ASP A 146 5.27 13.42 11.23
CA ASP A 146 4.96 12.99 9.85
C ASP A 146 3.77 12.02 9.84
N ALA A 147 2.63 12.48 10.34
CA ALA A 147 1.35 11.76 10.31
C ALA A 147 1.42 10.30 10.81
N GLY A 148 2.37 9.99 11.71
CA GLY A 148 2.56 8.68 12.31
C GLY A 148 3.63 7.81 11.64
N PHE A 149 4.20 8.24 10.51
CA PHE A 149 5.33 7.53 9.87
C PHE A 149 6.66 7.74 10.62
N ASP A 150 6.74 8.68 11.53
CA ASP A 150 7.82 8.87 12.51
C ASP A 150 7.59 7.97 13.74
N VAL A 151 7.75 6.65 13.58
CA VAL A 151 7.42 5.63 14.58
C VAL A 151 8.39 5.69 15.76
N LYS A 152 7.85 5.80 16.98
CA LYS A 152 8.59 5.79 18.24
C LYS A 152 8.66 4.40 18.86
N ASN A 153 7.55 3.66 18.88
CA ASN A 153 7.52 2.26 19.30
C ASN A 153 6.62 1.45 18.35
N PRO A 154 7.22 0.61 17.49
CA PRO A 154 6.46 -0.11 16.47
C PRO A 154 5.58 -1.25 17.03
N LYS A 155 5.71 -1.62 18.31
CA LYS A 155 4.90 -2.65 18.98
C LYS A 155 3.88 -2.07 19.96
N ASP A 156 3.74 -0.75 20.03
CA ASP A 156 2.75 -0.09 20.85
C ASP A 156 1.82 0.78 20.01
N ILE A 157 0.69 1.14 20.54
CA ILE A 157 -0.31 1.96 19.87
C ILE A 157 -0.36 3.32 20.55
N ARG A 158 -0.48 4.36 19.75
CA ARG A 158 -0.70 5.72 20.23
C ARG A 158 -1.79 5.75 21.31
N ARG A 159 -1.47 6.34 22.45
CA ARG A 159 -2.39 6.42 23.60
C ARG A 159 -3.66 7.22 23.29
N ASP A 160 -3.54 8.24 22.44
CA ASP A 160 -4.67 9.06 22.00
C ASP A 160 -5.64 8.30 21.07
N LEU A 161 -5.28 7.09 20.60
CA LEU A 161 -6.15 6.18 19.87
C LEU A 161 -6.82 5.11 20.76
N GLY A 162 -6.58 5.13 22.08
CA GLY A 162 -7.12 4.16 23.04
C GLY A 162 -6.19 2.98 23.37
N GLY A 163 -4.99 2.93 22.78
CA GLY A 163 -3.98 1.92 23.05
C GLY A 163 -4.34 0.50 22.60
N VAL A 164 -3.55 -0.48 23.04
CA VAL A 164 -3.63 -1.89 22.60
C VAL A 164 -4.98 -2.54 22.94
N ALA A 165 -5.62 -2.18 24.05
CA ALA A 165 -6.88 -2.79 24.46
C ALA A 165 -8.01 -2.44 23.50
N GLU A 166 -8.23 -1.16 23.19
CA GLU A 166 -9.26 -0.74 22.22
C GLU A 166 -8.96 -1.26 20.80
N PHE A 167 -7.68 -1.33 20.43
CA PHE A 167 -7.28 -1.92 19.17
C PHE A 167 -7.71 -3.39 19.06
N ARG A 168 -7.47 -4.21 20.10
CA ARG A 168 -7.87 -5.63 20.10
C ARG A 168 -9.38 -5.78 19.96
N ASP A 169 -10.15 -4.98 20.68
CA ASP A 169 -11.61 -5.01 20.58
C ASP A 169 -12.09 -4.61 19.19
N PHE A 170 -11.49 -3.57 18.60
CA PHE A 170 -11.76 -3.14 17.23
C PHE A 170 -11.47 -4.24 16.21
N ILE A 171 -10.27 -4.87 16.27
CA ILE A 171 -9.88 -5.96 15.36
C ILE A 171 -10.84 -7.14 15.47
N LYS A 172 -11.19 -7.53 16.69
CA LYS A 172 -12.14 -8.62 16.94
C LYS A 172 -13.50 -8.34 16.29
N GLU A 173 -14.04 -7.13 16.50
CA GLU A 173 -15.34 -6.76 15.92
C GLU A 173 -15.26 -6.61 14.39
N ALA A 174 -14.22 -6.02 13.85
CA ALA A 174 -14.02 -5.92 12.41
C ALA A 174 -13.91 -7.29 11.74
N LYS A 175 -13.14 -8.23 12.32
CA LYS A 175 -13.02 -9.60 11.81
C LYS A 175 -14.33 -10.38 11.91
N ARG A 176 -15.09 -10.23 13.02
CA ARG A 176 -16.41 -10.82 13.18
C ARG A 176 -17.38 -10.43 12.06
N ARG A 177 -17.23 -9.21 11.53
CA ARG A 177 -17.98 -8.69 10.38
C ARG A 177 -17.41 -9.10 9.02
N GLY A 178 -16.30 -9.83 9.00
CA GLY A 178 -15.66 -10.34 7.79
C GLY A 178 -14.61 -9.42 7.18
N PHE A 179 -14.32 -8.27 7.79
CA PHE A 179 -13.24 -7.38 7.33
C PHE A 179 -11.85 -8.03 7.46
N LYS A 180 -10.99 -7.74 6.50
CA LYS A 180 -9.55 -7.95 6.58
C LYS A 180 -8.89 -6.69 7.11
N ILE A 181 -7.74 -6.86 7.72
CA ILE A 181 -7.02 -5.76 8.38
C ILE A 181 -5.68 -5.55 7.69
N LYS A 182 -5.42 -4.30 7.33
CA LYS A 182 -4.16 -3.88 6.73
C LYS A 182 -3.52 -2.80 7.60
N ALA A 183 -2.20 -2.90 7.81
CA ALA A 183 -1.41 -1.98 8.61
C ALA A 183 -0.08 -1.66 7.96
N ASP A 184 0.47 -0.49 8.29
CA ASP A 184 1.83 -0.09 7.90
C ASP A 184 2.89 -0.75 8.76
N LEU A 185 4.00 -1.12 8.10
CA LEU A 185 5.27 -1.41 8.73
C LEU A 185 6.30 -0.41 8.21
N VAL A 186 6.71 0.52 9.05
CA VAL A 186 7.79 1.46 8.74
C VAL A 186 9.12 0.76 9.00
N LEU A 187 9.86 0.45 7.94
CA LEU A 187 11.05 -0.41 7.99
C LEU A 187 12.34 0.31 7.59
N ASN A 188 12.25 1.51 7.03
CA ASN A 188 13.43 2.28 6.62
C ASN A 188 14.01 3.10 7.78
N HIS A 189 13.19 3.63 8.68
CA HIS A 189 13.60 4.59 9.70
C HIS A 189 12.73 4.50 10.96
N PHE A 190 13.24 5.05 12.05
CA PHE A 190 12.46 5.33 13.26
C PHE A 190 12.58 6.78 13.67
N SER A 191 11.65 7.24 14.50
CA SER A 191 11.65 8.58 15.10
C SER A 191 12.88 8.82 15.99
N ASP A 192 13.31 10.07 16.10
CA ASP A 192 14.27 10.50 17.12
C ASP A 192 13.71 10.43 18.56
N ASP A 193 12.45 10.03 18.73
CA ASP A 193 11.84 9.63 20.00
C ASP A 193 11.95 8.12 20.28
N HIS A 194 12.47 7.31 19.35
CA HIS A 194 12.68 5.87 19.54
C HIS A 194 13.70 5.60 20.65
N GLU A 195 13.51 4.50 21.38
CA GLU A 195 14.38 4.14 22.52
C GLU A 195 15.87 4.03 22.14
N TRP A 196 16.18 3.56 20.93
CA TRP A 196 17.58 3.43 20.48
C TRP A 196 18.25 4.79 20.36
N PHE A 197 17.57 5.79 19.82
CA PHE A 197 18.11 7.13 19.71
C PHE A 197 18.26 7.80 21.09
N LYS A 198 17.29 7.60 22.01
CA LYS A 198 17.37 8.13 23.36
C LYS A 198 18.57 7.56 24.12
N LYS A 199 18.77 6.23 24.06
CA LYS A 199 19.94 5.59 24.69
C LYS A 199 21.25 6.08 24.10
N LEU A 200 21.30 6.31 22.77
CA LEU A 200 22.46 6.92 22.12
C LEU A 200 22.72 8.33 22.71
N MET A 201 21.69 9.16 22.80
CA MET A 201 21.80 10.53 23.33
C MET A 201 22.10 10.58 24.84
N ASP A 202 21.75 9.52 25.58
CA ASP A 202 22.13 9.33 27.00
C ASP A 202 23.59 8.87 27.15
N GLY A 203 24.34 8.70 26.05
CA GLY A 203 25.76 8.40 26.03
C GLY A 203 26.15 6.95 25.73
N ASP A 204 25.19 6.05 25.43
CA ASP A 204 25.48 4.68 25.02
C ASP A 204 25.78 4.60 23.52
N GLU A 205 27.05 4.78 23.15
CA GLU A 205 27.53 4.74 21.77
C GLU A 205 27.34 3.37 21.09
N SER A 206 27.05 2.29 21.83
CA SER A 206 26.73 0.98 21.22
C SER A 206 25.47 1.02 20.36
N TYR A 207 24.59 2.03 20.56
CA TYR A 207 23.40 2.26 19.75
C TYR A 207 23.67 2.95 18.42
N LEU A 208 24.87 3.47 18.15
CA LEU A 208 25.24 3.98 16.82
C LEU A 208 25.06 2.92 15.73
N GLU A 209 25.42 1.65 16.03
CA GLU A 209 25.31 0.56 15.06
C GLU A 209 23.88 0.22 14.62
N TYR A 210 22.87 0.72 15.33
CA TYR A 210 21.47 0.55 14.94
C TYR A 210 21.03 1.53 13.84
N PHE A 211 21.83 2.57 13.60
CA PHE A 211 21.57 3.62 12.62
C PHE A 211 22.61 3.62 11.50
N VAL A 212 22.23 4.16 10.35
CA VAL A 212 23.20 4.49 9.30
C VAL A 212 23.89 5.80 9.69
N TYR A 213 25.21 5.80 9.88
CA TYR A 213 25.92 6.97 10.36
C TYR A 213 27.32 7.15 9.75
N LYS A 214 27.88 8.33 9.94
CA LYS A 214 29.26 8.71 9.64
C LYS A 214 29.89 9.42 10.84
N THR A 215 31.23 9.29 10.98
CA THR A 215 32.00 10.03 12.00
C THR A 215 32.47 11.40 11.51
N LYS A 216 32.37 11.66 10.20
CA LYS A 216 32.65 12.95 9.57
C LYS A 216 31.56 13.25 8.55
N MET A 217 31.14 14.53 8.48
CA MET A 217 30.25 14.97 7.41
C MET A 217 30.96 14.77 6.08
N PRO A 218 30.41 13.96 5.15
CA PRO A 218 31.00 13.80 3.83
C PRO A 218 30.87 15.12 3.03
N GLU A 219 31.87 15.42 2.22
CA GLU A 219 31.76 16.49 1.25
C GLU A 219 30.62 16.19 0.27
N TYR A 220 29.82 17.21 -0.05
CA TYR A 220 28.70 16.99 -0.97
C TYR A 220 28.43 18.22 -1.84
N LYS A 221 27.80 17.93 -2.99
CA LYS A 221 27.26 18.93 -3.91
C LYS A 221 25.76 18.72 -4.05
N ARG A 222 24.98 19.77 -3.74
CA ARG A 222 23.51 19.79 -3.94
C ARG A 222 23.16 20.49 -5.24
N TYR A 223 22.25 19.91 -6.04
CA TYR A 223 21.77 20.51 -7.27
C TYR A 223 20.38 20.00 -7.68
N GLN A 224 19.75 20.68 -8.64
CA GLN A 224 18.49 20.24 -9.26
C GLN A 224 18.79 19.33 -10.44
N ASP A 225 18.26 18.11 -10.41
CA ASP A 225 18.25 17.18 -11.52
C ASP A 225 16.86 17.18 -12.17
N GLU A 226 16.78 17.18 -13.49
CA GLU A 226 15.51 17.28 -14.23
C GLU A 226 14.57 16.08 -13.99
N LYS A 227 15.14 14.89 -13.75
CA LYS A 227 14.38 13.63 -13.57
C LYS A 227 14.17 13.29 -12.10
N LEU A 228 15.19 13.50 -11.27
CA LEU A 228 15.21 13.04 -9.89
C LEU A 228 14.78 14.14 -8.88
N GLY A 229 14.65 15.38 -9.32
CA GLY A 229 14.42 16.50 -8.42
C GLY A 229 15.72 16.96 -7.77
N VAL A 230 15.68 17.36 -6.49
CA VAL A 230 16.89 17.79 -5.78
C VAL A 230 17.70 16.57 -5.36
N VAL A 231 18.98 16.59 -5.67
CA VAL A 231 19.95 15.53 -5.33
C VAL A 231 21.16 16.10 -4.59
N ALA A 232 21.78 15.26 -3.76
CA ALA A 232 23.08 15.49 -3.17
C ALA A 232 24.05 14.39 -3.61
N GLU A 233 25.19 14.75 -4.14
CA GLU A 233 26.31 13.86 -4.45
C GLU A 233 27.33 13.95 -3.32
N TYR A 234 27.53 12.83 -2.62
CA TYR A 234 28.46 12.68 -1.50
C TYR A 234 29.73 11.99 -1.95
N ILE A 235 30.89 12.51 -1.55
CA ILE A 235 32.18 11.83 -1.73
C ILE A 235 32.37 10.90 -0.54
N GLU A 236 32.42 9.59 -0.81
CA GLU A 236 32.61 8.57 0.21
C GLU A 236 34.10 8.44 0.61
N ASP A 237 34.38 7.80 1.76
CA ASP A 237 35.74 7.64 2.28
C ASP A 237 36.67 6.85 1.33
N ASP A 238 36.09 5.98 0.48
CA ASP A 238 36.81 5.22 -0.55
C ASP A 238 36.94 5.93 -1.89
N GLY A 239 36.49 7.19 -1.96
CA GLY A 239 36.49 8.04 -3.16
C GLY A 239 35.33 7.77 -4.11
N SER A 240 34.44 6.83 -3.85
CA SER A 240 33.22 6.62 -4.65
C SER A 240 32.23 7.76 -4.44
N ILE A 241 31.31 7.95 -5.43
CA ILE A 241 30.32 9.02 -5.37
C ILE A 241 28.95 8.39 -5.15
N SER A 242 28.31 8.73 -4.03
CA SER A 242 26.93 8.38 -3.70
C SER A 242 25.99 9.51 -4.11
N LYS A 243 25.13 9.26 -5.11
CA LYS A 243 24.11 10.22 -5.56
C LYS A 243 22.79 9.95 -4.86
N ARG A 244 22.38 10.79 -3.91
CA ARG A 244 21.18 10.63 -3.09
C ARG A 244 20.11 11.65 -3.45
N ARG A 245 18.87 11.23 -3.58
CA ARG A 245 17.73 12.16 -3.68
C ARG A 245 17.47 12.79 -2.31
N ILE A 246 17.14 14.07 -2.31
CA ILE A 246 16.58 14.76 -1.15
C ILE A 246 15.06 14.72 -1.33
N ILE A 247 14.41 13.85 -0.58
CA ILE A 247 12.96 13.58 -0.76
C ILE A 247 12.12 14.80 -0.36
N PHE A 248 12.53 15.53 0.69
CA PHE A 248 11.85 16.75 1.13
C PHE A 248 12.77 17.98 1.01
N PRO A 249 13.08 18.43 -0.24
CA PRO A 249 14.06 19.49 -0.46
C PRO A 249 13.61 20.86 0.05
N GLU A 250 12.34 21.05 0.34
CA GLU A 250 11.77 22.25 0.95
C GLU A 250 11.94 22.27 2.47
N ASN A 251 12.22 21.10 3.08
CA ASN A 251 12.33 20.92 4.51
C ASN A 251 13.75 20.62 4.97
N THR A 252 14.59 19.98 4.12
CA THR A 252 15.93 19.53 4.50
C THR A 252 17.00 19.97 3.50
N GLU A 253 18.19 20.28 4.01
CA GLU A 253 19.33 20.70 3.17
C GLU A 253 20.07 19.50 2.56
N ASN A 254 20.26 18.44 3.34
CA ASN A 254 20.98 17.22 2.96
C ASN A 254 20.39 16.00 3.67
N ASN A 255 21.05 14.83 3.58
CA ASN A 255 20.59 13.57 4.18
C ASN A 255 21.27 13.23 5.53
N TYR A 256 21.93 14.18 6.19
CA TYR A 256 22.63 13.91 7.44
C TYR A 256 22.21 14.88 8.54
N ARG A 257 21.96 14.34 9.73
CA ARG A 257 21.75 15.11 10.97
C ARG A 257 22.97 14.98 11.87
N GLU A 258 23.58 16.11 12.24
CA GLU A 258 24.64 16.14 13.24
C GLU A 258 24.07 15.90 14.64
N VAL A 259 24.71 15.01 15.40
CA VAL A 259 24.46 14.78 16.83
C VAL A 259 25.79 14.73 17.57
N GLU A 260 25.78 15.12 18.85
CA GLU A 260 26.94 15.04 19.72
C GLU A 260 26.68 14.04 20.85
N VAL A 261 27.57 13.06 21.02
CA VAL A 261 27.48 12.02 22.06
C VAL A 261 28.85 11.93 22.73
N ASN A 262 28.92 12.09 24.05
CA ASN A 262 30.16 12.06 24.84
C ASN A 262 31.28 12.97 24.31
N GLY A 263 30.90 14.13 23.72
CA GLY A 263 31.83 15.08 23.14
C GLY A 263 32.31 14.74 21.71
N ASN A 264 31.85 13.64 21.13
CA ASN A 264 32.10 13.23 19.76
C ASN A 264 30.96 13.61 18.86
N LYS A 265 31.27 14.06 17.62
CA LYS A 265 30.24 14.37 16.61
C LYS A 265 30.01 13.17 15.70
N TYR A 266 28.74 12.88 15.46
CA TYR A 266 28.26 11.86 14.53
C TYR A 266 27.24 12.44 13.58
N TYR A 267 27.14 11.89 12.37
CA TYR A 267 26.23 12.32 11.32
C TYR A 267 25.32 11.16 10.97
N LEU A 268 24.10 11.18 11.53
CA LEU A 268 23.09 10.14 11.32
C LEU A 268 22.35 10.39 10.01
N TYR A 269 22.22 9.34 9.20
CA TYR A 269 21.57 9.43 7.91
C TYR A 269 20.03 9.46 8.07
N HIS A 270 19.37 10.24 7.22
CA HIS A 270 17.92 10.25 7.05
C HIS A 270 17.56 10.36 5.58
N THR A 271 16.66 9.51 5.11
CA THR A 271 16.11 9.58 3.75
C THR A 271 15.07 10.69 3.66
N PHE A 272 14.25 10.84 4.71
CA PHE A 272 13.11 11.76 4.79
C PHE A 272 13.42 12.96 5.71
N TYR A 273 12.68 13.13 6.78
CA TYR A 273 12.94 14.22 7.73
C TYR A 273 14.13 13.93 8.65
N PRO A 274 14.81 14.97 9.16
CA PRO A 274 15.93 14.80 10.11
C PRO A 274 15.54 14.12 11.44
N PHE A 275 14.26 14.04 11.77
CA PHE A 275 13.74 13.32 12.91
C PHE A 275 13.34 11.86 12.61
N GLN A 276 13.51 11.41 11.36
CA GLN A 276 13.29 10.03 10.89
C GLN A 276 14.65 9.42 10.52
N LEU A 277 15.28 8.77 11.50
CA LEU A 277 16.65 8.27 11.36
C LEU A 277 16.66 6.88 10.75
N ASP A 278 17.40 6.71 9.66
CA ASP A 278 17.44 5.47 8.90
C ASP A 278 18.15 4.37 9.70
N ILE A 279 17.49 3.22 9.84
CA ILE A 279 17.99 2.08 10.59
C ILE A 279 18.97 1.25 9.76
N ASN A 280 19.95 0.66 10.45
CA ASN A 280 21.02 -0.09 9.82
C ASN A 280 20.66 -1.58 9.63
N TRP A 281 20.10 -1.93 8.48
CA TRP A 281 19.77 -3.30 8.12
C TRP A 281 20.98 -4.26 8.06
N MET A 282 22.20 -3.73 8.03
CA MET A 282 23.42 -4.55 8.08
C MET A 282 23.72 -5.03 9.50
N ASN A 283 23.02 -4.54 10.50
CA ASN A 283 23.08 -5.04 11.87
C ASN A 283 22.00 -6.12 12.10
N PRO A 284 22.34 -7.40 12.35
CA PRO A 284 21.35 -8.46 12.57
C PRO A 284 20.36 -8.19 13.72
N LYS A 285 20.74 -7.39 14.72
CA LYS A 285 19.85 -7.01 15.82
C LYS A 285 18.64 -6.18 15.34
N VAL A 286 18.83 -5.37 14.29
CA VAL A 286 17.74 -4.65 13.63
C VAL A 286 16.77 -5.64 12.97
N LEU A 287 17.29 -6.65 12.27
CA LEU A 287 16.46 -7.70 11.68
C LEU A 287 15.62 -8.41 12.77
N TYR A 288 16.24 -8.85 13.87
CA TYR A 288 15.51 -9.56 14.93
C TYR A 288 14.41 -8.71 15.55
N TYR A 289 14.65 -7.43 15.76
CA TYR A 289 13.64 -6.50 16.26
C TYR A 289 12.46 -6.36 15.28
N VAL A 290 12.73 -6.29 13.98
CA VAL A 290 11.69 -6.23 12.94
C VAL A 290 10.91 -7.54 12.87
N LEU A 291 11.57 -8.71 12.98
CA LEU A 291 10.88 -10.01 12.99
C LEU A 291 9.93 -10.14 14.18
N ASP A 292 10.34 -9.71 15.37
CA ASP A 292 9.47 -9.66 16.56
C ASP A 292 8.28 -8.72 16.34
N THR A 293 8.49 -7.58 15.67
CA THR A 293 7.44 -6.63 15.36
C THR A 293 6.42 -7.22 14.38
N ILE A 294 6.89 -7.86 13.32
CA ILE A 294 6.02 -8.55 12.35
C ILE A 294 5.21 -9.65 13.02
N SER A 295 5.87 -10.49 13.85
CA SER A 295 5.22 -11.58 14.58
C SER A 295 4.14 -11.06 15.53
N TYR A 296 4.44 -10.00 16.28
CA TYR A 296 3.49 -9.36 17.16
C TYR A 296 2.21 -8.92 16.42
N TRP A 297 2.35 -8.21 15.32
CA TRP A 297 1.18 -7.74 14.54
C TRP A 297 0.46 -8.85 13.80
N ALA A 298 1.18 -9.84 13.26
CA ALA A 298 0.59 -11.01 12.63
C ALA A 298 -0.27 -11.80 13.64
N ASN A 299 0.21 -11.94 14.89
CA ASN A 299 -0.51 -12.60 15.98
C ASN A 299 -1.62 -11.73 16.59
N MET A 300 -1.63 -10.42 16.31
CA MET A 300 -2.76 -9.52 16.58
C MET A 300 -3.83 -9.57 15.46
N GLY A 301 -3.58 -10.29 14.37
CA GLY A 301 -4.54 -10.53 13.30
C GLY A 301 -4.44 -9.59 12.11
N ILE A 302 -3.27 -8.98 11.85
CA ILE A 302 -3.03 -8.22 10.63
C ILE A 302 -2.94 -9.18 9.43
N ASP A 303 -3.73 -8.91 8.38
CA ASP A 303 -3.85 -9.73 7.18
C ASP A 303 -2.96 -9.23 6.04
N ILE A 304 -2.76 -7.91 5.92
CA ILE A 304 -1.89 -7.29 4.90
C ILE A 304 -0.91 -6.35 5.58
N PHE A 305 0.38 -6.58 5.39
CA PHE A 305 1.44 -5.67 5.80
C PHE A 305 1.82 -4.76 4.64
N ARG A 306 1.58 -3.45 4.78
CA ARG A 306 2.12 -2.48 3.83
C ARG A 306 3.50 -2.05 4.32
N MET A 307 4.53 -2.45 3.59
CA MET A 307 5.91 -2.11 3.89
C MET A 307 6.24 -0.74 3.29
N ASP A 308 6.48 0.22 4.19
CA ASP A 308 6.76 1.61 3.88
C ASP A 308 8.18 1.80 3.34
N ALA A 309 8.34 2.68 2.35
CA ALA A 309 9.62 3.20 1.86
C ALA A 309 10.66 2.12 1.50
N ILE A 310 10.22 1.00 0.98
CA ILE A 310 11.03 -0.20 0.74
C ILE A 310 12.26 0.04 -0.17
N PRO A 311 12.23 0.87 -1.21
CA PRO A 311 13.40 1.08 -2.06
C PRO A 311 14.66 1.52 -1.31
N TYR A 312 14.49 2.12 -0.15
CA TYR A 312 15.57 2.79 0.60
C TYR A 312 16.23 1.94 1.70
N LEU A 313 15.91 0.63 1.86
CA LEU A 313 16.41 -0.17 2.99
C LEU A 313 17.93 -0.35 3.00
N SER A 314 18.60 -0.40 1.85
CA SER A 314 20.06 -0.52 1.76
C SER A 314 20.72 0.79 1.34
N LYS A 315 21.79 1.18 2.05
CA LYS A 315 22.55 2.42 1.84
C LYS A 315 23.97 2.14 1.34
N ASP A 316 24.11 1.24 0.38
CA ASP A 316 25.44 0.87 -0.13
C ASP A 316 26.19 2.09 -0.70
N LYS A 317 27.49 2.21 -0.41
CA LYS A 317 28.38 3.27 -0.88
C LYS A 317 28.47 3.27 -2.41
N GLY A 318 28.66 4.41 -3.01
CA GLY A 318 28.79 4.56 -4.46
C GLY A 318 27.48 4.34 -5.24
N THR A 319 26.33 4.27 -4.56
CA THR A 319 25.02 4.02 -5.18
C THR A 319 24.04 5.17 -4.93
N ASN A 320 22.84 5.05 -5.49
CA ASN A 320 21.74 5.98 -5.19
C ASN A 320 20.93 5.58 -3.94
N ALA A 321 21.24 4.45 -3.27
CA ALA A 321 20.49 3.85 -2.17
C ALA A 321 19.03 3.50 -2.49
N GLU A 322 18.71 3.25 -3.73
CA GLU A 322 17.37 2.84 -4.15
C GLU A 322 17.44 1.54 -4.94
N ASN A 323 16.51 0.62 -4.67
CA ASN A 323 16.38 -0.67 -5.38
C ASN A 323 17.67 -1.53 -5.37
N GLN A 324 18.46 -1.44 -4.31
CA GLN A 324 19.70 -2.18 -4.23
C GLN A 324 19.45 -3.70 -4.09
N PRO A 325 20.37 -4.57 -4.53
CA PRO A 325 20.21 -6.03 -4.40
C PRO A 325 19.89 -6.49 -2.97
N LYS A 326 20.54 -5.91 -1.96
CA LYS A 326 20.26 -6.21 -0.54
C LYS A 326 18.85 -5.80 -0.11
N THR A 327 18.29 -4.73 -0.68
CA THR A 327 16.88 -4.38 -0.45
C THR A 327 15.96 -5.53 -0.84
N HIS A 328 16.16 -6.12 -2.02
CA HIS A 328 15.38 -7.28 -2.48
C HIS A 328 15.62 -8.52 -1.61
N ALA A 329 16.86 -8.74 -1.17
CA ALA A 329 17.16 -9.84 -0.26
C ALA A 329 16.43 -9.69 1.09
N ILE A 330 16.37 -8.48 1.65
CA ILE A 330 15.59 -8.18 2.87
C ILE A 330 14.12 -8.49 2.65
N ILE A 331 13.51 -8.05 1.55
CA ILE A 331 12.09 -8.29 1.27
C ILE A 331 11.82 -9.79 1.08
N ARG A 332 12.69 -10.52 0.38
CA ARG A 332 12.58 -11.99 0.25
C ARG A 332 12.64 -12.68 1.62
N LEU A 333 13.56 -12.25 2.49
CA LEU A 333 13.65 -12.78 3.84
C LEU A 333 12.36 -12.54 4.61
N LEU A 334 11.85 -11.31 4.65
CA LEU A 334 10.63 -10.95 5.37
C LEU A 334 9.39 -11.65 4.79
N SER A 335 9.28 -11.75 3.46
CA SER A 335 8.20 -12.48 2.79
C SER A 335 8.20 -13.97 3.16
N ASN A 336 9.37 -14.60 3.14
CA ASN A 336 9.52 -16.00 3.53
C ASN A 336 9.22 -16.22 5.02
N TYR A 337 9.66 -15.30 5.87
CA TYR A 337 9.37 -15.33 7.30
C TYR A 337 7.86 -15.27 7.57
N ILE A 338 7.15 -14.32 6.95
CA ILE A 338 5.70 -14.19 7.09
C ILE A 338 4.99 -15.44 6.55
N GLN A 339 5.41 -15.98 5.41
CA GLN A 339 4.80 -17.19 4.86
C GLN A 339 5.04 -18.42 5.75
N LEU A 340 6.15 -18.47 6.49
CA LEU A 340 6.45 -19.52 7.46
C LEU A 340 5.61 -19.38 8.74
N THR A 341 5.38 -18.15 9.22
CA THR A 341 4.80 -17.89 10.55
C THR A 341 3.32 -17.51 10.53
N ALA A 342 2.83 -16.95 9.44
CA ALA A 342 1.48 -16.45 9.27
C ALA A 342 1.05 -16.57 7.80
N SER A 343 0.88 -17.80 7.32
CA SER A 343 0.78 -18.13 5.90
C SER A 343 -0.43 -17.50 5.18
N SER A 344 -1.45 -17.09 5.89
CA SER A 344 -2.60 -16.34 5.34
C SER A 344 -2.32 -14.85 5.14
N SER A 345 -1.30 -14.29 5.80
CA SER A 345 -0.93 -12.89 5.65
C SER A 345 -0.15 -12.65 4.36
N VAL A 346 -0.23 -11.43 3.82
CA VAL A 346 0.45 -11.02 2.58
C VAL A 346 1.13 -9.68 2.74
N ILE A 347 2.07 -9.39 1.83
CA ILE A 347 2.84 -8.15 1.81
C ILE A 347 2.36 -7.28 0.65
N GLN A 348 2.16 -6.00 0.94
CA GLN A 348 2.10 -4.94 -0.05
C GLN A 348 3.32 -4.04 0.10
N VAL A 349 4.08 -3.87 -0.98
CA VAL A 349 5.23 -2.95 -0.99
C VAL A 349 4.83 -1.57 -1.47
N GLU A 350 5.43 -0.55 -0.85
CA GLU A 350 5.44 0.80 -1.36
C GLU A 350 6.79 1.10 -2.01
N ALA A 351 6.78 1.12 -3.33
CA ALA A 351 7.91 1.49 -4.14
C ALA A 351 7.45 2.43 -5.25
N CYS A 352 7.72 3.73 -5.10
CA CYS A 352 7.45 4.72 -6.13
C CYS A 352 8.55 4.63 -7.20
N GLN A 353 8.43 3.66 -8.07
CA GLN A 353 9.45 3.31 -9.07
C GLN A 353 8.81 3.11 -10.45
N THR A 354 9.66 3.03 -11.48
CA THR A 354 9.19 2.73 -12.84
C THR A 354 8.52 1.35 -12.90
N PRO A 355 7.63 1.08 -13.88
CA PRO A 355 6.96 -0.20 -13.98
C PRO A 355 7.93 -1.39 -14.10
N LYS A 356 9.11 -1.19 -14.68
CA LYS A 356 10.14 -2.23 -14.82
C LYS A 356 10.81 -2.53 -13.48
N ASP A 357 11.11 -1.51 -12.69
CA ASP A 357 11.77 -1.66 -11.39
C ASP A 357 10.83 -2.29 -10.35
N ILE A 358 9.53 -1.93 -10.38
CA ILE A 358 8.51 -2.53 -9.50
C ILE A 358 8.39 -4.03 -9.70
N LEU A 359 8.61 -4.56 -10.92
CA LEU A 359 8.54 -6.00 -11.18
C LEU A 359 9.44 -6.82 -10.24
N HIS A 360 10.62 -6.30 -9.94
CA HIS A 360 11.57 -7.00 -9.10
C HIS A 360 11.03 -7.22 -7.68
N TYR A 361 10.15 -6.33 -7.18
CA TYR A 361 9.54 -6.43 -5.86
C TYR A 361 8.48 -7.53 -5.73
N PHE A 362 7.99 -8.10 -6.83
CA PHE A 362 7.15 -9.29 -6.79
C PHE A 362 7.99 -10.58 -6.66
N GLY A 363 9.22 -10.57 -7.20
CA GLY A 363 10.01 -11.78 -7.33
C GLY A 363 9.37 -12.77 -8.34
N LYS A 364 9.37 -14.06 -8.00
CA LYS A 364 8.87 -15.14 -8.88
C LYS A 364 7.70 -15.88 -8.26
N ASP A 365 6.77 -16.34 -9.09
CA ASP A 365 5.73 -17.28 -8.65
C ASP A 365 6.37 -18.56 -8.09
N ARG A 366 5.86 -19.02 -6.97
CA ARG A 366 6.23 -20.29 -6.38
C ARG A 366 5.03 -20.98 -5.75
N GLU A 367 5.14 -22.28 -5.59
CA GLU A 367 4.21 -23.12 -4.87
C GLU A 367 4.92 -23.70 -3.65
N VAL A 368 4.25 -23.61 -2.52
CA VAL A 368 4.68 -24.17 -1.24
C VAL A 368 3.57 -25.13 -0.78
N THR A 369 3.92 -26.35 -0.50
CA THR A 369 2.99 -27.35 0.03
C THR A 369 3.11 -27.38 1.54
N LEU A 370 2.02 -27.04 2.24
CA LEU A 370 1.92 -27.16 3.67
C LEU A 370 1.16 -28.46 3.97
N GLN A 371 1.75 -29.38 4.70
CA GLN A 371 1.06 -30.54 5.24
C GLN A 371 0.63 -30.23 6.66
N ILE A 372 -0.66 -30.34 6.91
CA ILE A 372 -1.26 -30.14 8.23
C ILE A 372 -1.98 -31.44 8.56
N GLU A 373 -1.35 -32.28 9.40
CA GLU A 373 -1.77 -33.65 9.71
C GLU A 373 -1.95 -34.51 8.44
N ASN A 374 -3.19 -34.88 8.09
CA ASN A 374 -3.50 -35.69 6.92
C ASN A 374 -3.88 -34.86 5.70
N ASP A 375 -3.96 -33.53 5.83
CA ASP A 375 -4.38 -32.61 4.79
C ASP A 375 -3.20 -31.88 4.16
N ILE A 376 -3.30 -31.62 2.86
CA ILE A 376 -2.29 -30.90 2.09
C ILE A 376 -2.88 -29.57 1.63
N LYS A 377 -2.22 -28.48 1.96
CA LYS A 377 -2.51 -27.14 1.44
C LYS A 377 -1.41 -26.65 0.51
N ASN A 378 -1.77 -26.36 -0.73
CA ASN A 378 -0.87 -25.71 -1.67
C ASN A 378 -1.01 -24.19 -1.57
N LEU A 379 0.03 -23.53 -1.10
CA LEU A 379 0.13 -22.08 -1.05
C LEU A 379 0.87 -21.56 -2.28
N LYS A 380 0.14 -20.84 -3.15
CA LYS A 380 0.72 -20.17 -4.32
C LYS A 380 1.00 -18.71 -3.99
N ARG A 381 2.27 -18.31 -4.02
CA ARG A 381 2.72 -16.96 -3.66
C ARG A 381 3.92 -16.55 -4.50
N THR A 382 4.10 -15.26 -4.65
CA THR A 382 5.38 -14.69 -5.09
C THR A 382 6.45 -14.83 -4.01
N SER A 383 7.71 -14.83 -4.42
CA SER A 383 8.85 -14.94 -3.49
C SER A 383 9.16 -13.65 -2.72
N GLU A 384 8.68 -12.51 -3.21
CA GLU A 384 8.76 -11.22 -2.55
C GLU A 384 7.34 -10.74 -2.19
N ALA A 385 6.89 -9.58 -2.65
CA ALA A 385 5.57 -9.07 -2.33
C ALA A 385 4.45 -9.66 -3.21
N GLN A 386 3.24 -9.77 -2.68
CA GLN A 386 2.05 -10.20 -3.40
C GLN A 386 1.32 -9.01 -4.03
N ILE A 387 1.46 -7.83 -3.45
CA ILE A 387 0.80 -6.60 -3.88
C ILE A 387 1.85 -5.50 -4.02
N ALA A 388 1.78 -4.70 -5.07
CA ALA A 388 2.52 -3.45 -5.20
C ALA A 388 1.59 -2.34 -5.68
N TYR A 389 1.82 -1.10 -5.24
CA TYR A 389 1.12 0.05 -5.78
C TYR A 389 1.47 0.28 -7.25
N HIS A 390 0.48 0.54 -8.08
CA HIS A 390 0.73 0.93 -9.47
C HIS A 390 0.89 2.45 -9.59
N PHE A 391 1.97 3.00 -9.06
CA PHE A 391 2.23 4.43 -9.11
C PHE A 391 2.19 5.06 -10.50
N PRO A 392 2.69 4.42 -11.59
CA PRO A 392 2.60 5.02 -12.92
C PRO A 392 1.18 5.17 -13.49
N TYR A 393 0.23 4.36 -13.03
CA TYR A 393 -1.16 4.45 -13.53
C TYR A 393 -1.91 5.64 -12.96
N MET A 394 -1.66 5.99 -11.70
CA MET A 394 -2.34 7.09 -11.04
C MET A 394 -2.17 8.42 -11.82
N PRO A 395 -0.95 8.90 -12.13
CA PRO A 395 -0.80 10.12 -12.91
C PRO A 395 -1.34 9.99 -14.34
N ALA A 396 -1.30 8.79 -14.95
CA ALA A 396 -1.89 8.57 -16.26
C ALA A 396 -3.42 8.72 -16.26
N ILE A 397 -4.11 8.24 -15.21
CA ILE A 397 -5.53 8.48 -15.00
C ILE A 397 -5.77 10.00 -14.90
N TRP A 398 -5.03 10.70 -14.06
CA TRP A 398 -5.19 12.14 -13.88
C TRP A 398 -4.91 12.93 -15.16
N ALA A 399 -3.84 12.60 -15.90
CA ALA A 399 -3.56 13.24 -17.18
C ALA A 399 -4.75 13.04 -18.16
N SER A 400 -5.31 11.82 -18.21
CA SER A 400 -6.45 11.53 -19.07
C SER A 400 -7.71 12.30 -18.66
N LEU A 401 -7.98 12.42 -17.35
CA LEU A 401 -9.15 13.16 -16.83
C LEU A 401 -9.05 14.68 -17.04
N VAL A 402 -7.86 15.27 -16.86
CA VAL A 402 -7.69 16.74 -17.00
C VAL A 402 -7.57 17.21 -18.44
N THR A 403 -7.10 16.34 -19.36
CA THR A 403 -6.97 16.65 -20.79
C THR A 403 -8.11 16.10 -21.63
N GLU A 404 -9.00 15.31 -21.02
CA GLU A 404 -10.09 14.61 -21.72
C GLU A 404 -9.56 13.70 -22.84
N ASP A 405 -8.40 13.08 -22.62
CA ASP A 405 -7.72 12.27 -23.64
C ASP A 405 -7.21 10.94 -23.07
N LYS A 406 -7.78 9.85 -23.56
CA LYS A 406 -7.42 8.47 -23.17
C LYS A 406 -5.98 8.08 -23.48
N LYS A 407 -5.22 8.86 -24.27
CA LYS A 407 -3.88 8.47 -24.73
C LYS A 407 -2.92 8.18 -23.58
N TYR A 408 -2.97 8.99 -22.51
CA TYR A 408 -2.07 8.83 -21.37
C TYR A 408 -2.30 7.50 -20.65
N PHE A 409 -3.57 7.13 -20.51
CA PHE A 409 -3.95 5.84 -19.95
C PHE A 409 -3.49 4.67 -20.82
N ILE A 410 -3.70 4.77 -22.14
CA ILE A 410 -3.27 3.75 -23.13
C ILE A 410 -1.75 3.58 -23.11
N ASP A 411 -1.01 4.68 -23.03
CA ASP A 411 0.45 4.65 -23.00
C ASP A 411 0.98 4.03 -21.71
N ALA A 412 0.39 4.37 -20.55
CA ALA A 412 0.75 3.72 -19.29
C ALA A 412 0.45 2.22 -19.30
N TYR A 413 -0.70 1.80 -19.87
CA TYR A 413 -1.05 0.40 -20.00
C TYR A 413 -0.05 -0.37 -20.87
N LYS A 414 0.32 0.15 -22.04
CA LYS A 414 1.30 -0.46 -22.93
C LYS A 414 2.68 -0.60 -22.30
N ASN A 415 3.04 0.32 -21.41
CA ASN A 415 4.32 0.33 -20.70
C ASN A 415 4.28 -0.47 -19.38
N THR A 416 3.11 -0.98 -18.99
CA THR A 416 2.97 -1.84 -17.80
C THR A 416 3.33 -3.28 -18.18
N PRO A 417 4.40 -3.84 -17.63
CA PRO A 417 4.79 -5.22 -17.92
C PRO A 417 3.85 -6.23 -17.25
N SER A 418 3.87 -7.46 -17.77
CA SER A 418 3.18 -8.58 -17.13
C SER A 418 3.81 -8.90 -15.78
N ILE A 419 2.97 -9.13 -14.78
CA ILE A 419 3.37 -9.51 -13.42
C ILE A 419 3.19 -11.02 -13.19
N PRO A 420 3.82 -11.61 -12.17
CA PRO A 420 3.59 -13.00 -11.77
C PRO A 420 2.09 -13.26 -11.55
N LYS A 421 1.63 -14.49 -11.84
CA LYS A 421 0.20 -14.86 -11.74
C LYS A 421 -0.36 -14.73 -10.33
N THR A 422 0.48 -14.90 -9.32
CA THR A 422 0.09 -14.75 -7.90
C THR A 422 0.27 -13.32 -7.38
N ALA A 423 0.77 -12.40 -8.20
CA ALA A 423 0.84 -10.98 -7.87
C ALA A 423 -0.42 -10.22 -8.28
N THR A 424 -0.58 -9.02 -7.74
CA THR A 424 -1.61 -8.08 -8.17
C THR A 424 -1.19 -6.63 -7.90
N TRP A 425 -1.78 -5.70 -8.64
CA TRP A 425 -1.60 -4.27 -8.44
C TRP A 425 -2.57 -3.71 -7.40
N GLY A 426 -2.11 -2.81 -6.55
CA GLY A 426 -2.96 -1.90 -5.79
C GLY A 426 -3.22 -0.64 -6.62
N MET A 427 -4.46 -0.46 -7.04
CA MET A 427 -4.90 0.65 -7.89
C MET A 427 -5.53 1.74 -7.04
N PHE A 428 -5.26 3.00 -7.34
CA PHE A 428 -5.78 4.13 -6.58
C PHE A 428 -5.88 5.39 -7.43
N LEU A 429 -6.85 6.25 -7.12
CA LEU A 429 -6.95 7.60 -7.67
C LEU A 429 -6.03 8.56 -6.90
N ARG A 430 -5.96 8.36 -5.60
CA ARG A 430 -5.10 9.04 -4.64
C ARG A 430 -5.01 8.25 -3.34
N VAL A 431 -4.03 8.58 -2.53
CA VAL A 431 -3.81 8.03 -1.19
C VAL A 431 -3.62 9.17 -0.17
N HIS A 432 -3.06 8.90 1.00
CA HIS A 432 -2.80 9.91 2.04
C HIS A 432 -1.68 10.91 1.67
N ASP A 433 -0.85 10.57 0.68
CA ASP A 433 0.21 11.43 0.16
C ASP A 433 -0.30 12.31 -0.99
N GLU A 434 0.61 13.02 -1.64
CA GLU A 434 0.36 13.77 -2.85
C GLU A 434 0.07 12.85 -4.05
N LEU A 435 -0.43 13.41 -5.12
CA LEU A 435 -0.31 12.81 -6.44
C LEU A 435 1.14 12.94 -6.87
N THR A 436 1.93 11.88 -6.68
CA THR A 436 3.33 11.88 -7.12
C THR A 436 3.42 11.85 -8.64
N LEU A 437 4.16 12.78 -9.22
CA LEU A 437 4.31 12.95 -10.67
C LEU A 437 5.73 12.59 -11.15
N GLU A 438 6.46 11.84 -10.33
CA GLU A 438 7.83 11.42 -10.63
C GLU A 438 7.92 10.40 -11.78
N MET A 439 6.86 9.59 -11.94
CA MET A 439 6.85 8.44 -12.86
C MET A 439 6.34 8.79 -14.26
N VAL A 440 6.13 10.07 -14.56
CA VAL A 440 5.70 10.54 -15.87
C VAL A 440 6.75 11.49 -16.48
N SER A 441 6.66 11.72 -17.80
CA SER A 441 7.55 12.66 -18.47
C SER A 441 7.34 14.10 -17.96
N PRO A 442 8.33 15.00 -18.10
CA PRO A 442 8.20 16.40 -17.72
C PRO A 442 6.95 17.07 -18.30
N GLU A 443 6.62 16.81 -19.57
CA GLU A 443 5.45 17.38 -20.24
C GLU A 443 4.14 16.91 -19.60
N VAL A 444 4.02 15.62 -19.26
CA VAL A 444 2.83 15.07 -18.59
C VAL A 444 2.73 15.59 -17.16
N ARG A 445 3.87 15.77 -16.48
CA ARG A 445 3.95 16.36 -15.15
C ARG A 445 3.40 17.79 -15.15
N GLU A 446 3.87 18.63 -16.07
CA GLU A 446 3.41 20.02 -16.24
C GLU A 446 1.90 20.07 -16.50
N ILE A 447 1.40 19.27 -17.42
CA ILE A 447 -0.03 19.18 -17.70
C ILE A 447 -0.86 18.89 -16.45
N ILE A 448 -0.49 17.89 -15.66
CA ILE A 448 -1.23 17.53 -14.44
C ILE A 448 -1.10 18.65 -13.39
N PHE A 449 0.12 19.15 -13.19
CA PHE A 449 0.42 20.19 -12.22
C PHE A 449 -0.39 21.45 -12.47
N ASP A 450 -0.35 22.00 -13.69
CA ASP A 450 -1.02 23.25 -14.05
C ASP A 450 -2.55 23.16 -13.93
N ASN A 451 -3.13 21.98 -14.18
CA ASN A 451 -4.58 21.79 -14.05
C ASN A 451 -5.06 21.56 -12.60
N LEU A 452 -4.17 21.16 -11.68
CA LEU A 452 -4.57 20.72 -10.34
C LEU A 452 -4.00 21.56 -9.20
N VAL A 453 -2.90 22.29 -9.39
CA VAL A 453 -2.21 22.98 -8.29
C VAL A 453 -3.08 24.05 -7.61
N ASP A 454 -3.90 24.78 -8.35
CA ASP A 454 -4.82 25.81 -7.81
C ASP A 454 -5.99 25.19 -7.03
N LYS A 455 -6.28 23.90 -7.23
CA LYS A 455 -7.31 23.14 -6.52
C LYS A 455 -6.75 22.39 -5.29
N GLY A 456 -5.44 22.47 -5.09
CA GLY A 456 -4.71 21.78 -4.03
C GLY A 456 -3.51 22.58 -3.54
N ALA A 457 -2.34 21.91 -3.46
CA ALA A 457 -1.08 22.57 -3.13
C ALA A 457 0.11 21.86 -3.79
N SER A 458 1.12 22.62 -4.17
CA SER A 458 2.37 22.10 -4.74
C SER A 458 3.12 21.25 -3.71
N PHE A 459 3.71 20.16 -4.18
CA PHE A 459 4.62 19.30 -3.43
C PHE A 459 5.94 19.15 -4.20
N ARG A 460 7.08 19.21 -3.48
CA ARG A 460 8.43 19.05 -4.05
C ARG A 460 8.68 19.89 -5.31
N LYS A 461 8.32 21.17 -5.26
CA LYS A 461 8.53 22.12 -6.40
C LYS A 461 7.96 21.61 -7.73
N GLY A 462 6.74 21.04 -7.70
CA GLY A 462 6.04 20.58 -8.89
C GLY A 462 6.18 19.08 -9.20
N PHE A 463 6.92 18.32 -8.39
CA PHE A 463 6.97 16.86 -8.54
C PHE A 463 5.74 16.13 -7.96
N GLY A 464 4.81 16.88 -7.39
CA GLY A 464 3.54 16.37 -6.90
C GLY A 464 2.53 17.47 -6.64
N VAL A 465 1.26 17.07 -6.52
CA VAL A 465 0.14 17.94 -6.12
C VAL A 465 -0.64 17.26 -5.01
N ALA A 466 -0.78 17.92 -3.87
CA ALA A 466 -1.60 17.45 -2.76
C ALA A 466 -3.02 18.05 -2.83
N GLY A 467 -4.04 17.26 -2.47
CA GLY A 467 -5.42 17.72 -2.46
C GLY A 467 -6.43 16.57 -2.40
N ARG A 468 -7.70 16.87 -2.18
CA ARG A 468 -8.80 15.91 -2.16
C ARG A 468 -9.40 15.71 -3.55
N LEU A 469 -9.90 14.50 -3.82
CA LEU A 469 -10.52 14.12 -5.09
C LEU A 469 -11.61 15.09 -5.53
N ALA A 470 -12.52 15.45 -4.62
CA ALA A 470 -13.63 16.36 -4.94
C ALA A 470 -13.16 17.76 -5.36
N ASN A 471 -12.06 18.27 -4.77
CA ASN A 471 -11.47 19.53 -5.18
C ASN A 471 -10.89 19.44 -6.60
N PHE A 472 -10.15 18.38 -6.90
CA PHE A 472 -9.54 18.17 -8.21
C PHE A 472 -10.58 18.00 -9.34
N LEU A 473 -11.74 17.42 -9.03
CA LEU A 473 -12.84 17.17 -9.98
C LEU A 473 -13.98 18.22 -9.87
N ASP A 474 -13.69 19.42 -9.37
CA ASP A 474 -14.59 20.59 -9.34
C ASP A 474 -15.90 20.32 -8.60
N LYS A 475 -15.92 19.39 -7.65
CA LYS A 475 -17.11 18.91 -6.94
C LYS A 475 -18.24 18.47 -7.89
N ASN A 476 -17.88 17.91 -9.04
CA ASN A 476 -18.83 17.37 -10.00
C ASN A 476 -19.09 15.88 -9.71
N PRO A 477 -20.32 15.46 -9.33
CA PRO A 477 -20.61 14.08 -8.98
C PRO A 477 -20.43 13.10 -10.14
N ASP A 478 -20.63 13.54 -11.39
CA ASP A 478 -20.49 12.66 -12.56
C ASP A 478 -19.02 12.42 -12.91
N ARG A 479 -18.15 13.43 -12.78
CA ARG A 479 -16.69 13.26 -12.88
C ARG A 479 -16.13 12.35 -11.78
N ILE A 480 -16.67 12.46 -10.56
CA ILE A 480 -16.29 11.59 -9.44
C ILE A 480 -16.72 10.16 -9.73
N GLU A 481 -17.96 9.94 -10.21
CA GLU A 481 -18.43 8.61 -10.63
C GLU A 481 -17.56 8.02 -11.72
N GLU A 482 -17.20 8.80 -12.73
CA GLU A 482 -16.31 8.37 -13.81
C GLU A 482 -14.94 7.92 -13.28
N ALA A 483 -14.31 8.72 -12.43
CA ALA A 483 -13.03 8.38 -11.82
C ALA A 483 -13.12 7.08 -10.98
N PHE A 484 -14.16 6.91 -10.16
CA PHE A 484 -14.41 5.68 -9.41
C PHE A 484 -14.76 4.49 -10.32
N SER A 485 -15.49 4.72 -11.43
CA SER A 485 -15.78 3.67 -12.41
C SER A 485 -14.49 3.15 -13.05
N ILE A 486 -13.57 4.03 -13.42
CA ILE A 486 -12.23 3.66 -13.89
C ILE A 486 -11.53 2.81 -12.83
N LEU A 487 -11.40 3.32 -11.60
CA LEU A 487 -10.74 2.62 -10.50
C LEU A 487 -11.31 1.21 -10.27
N LEU A 488 -12.64 1.10 -10.22
CA LEU A 488 -13.34 -0.13 -9.83
C LEU A 488 -13.48 -1.14 -10.97
N SER A 489 -13.22 -0.76 -12.22
CA SER A 489 -13.25 -1.68 -13.37
C SER A 489 -11.87 -2.09 -13.89
N LEU A 490 -10.80 -1.41 -13.46
CA LEU A 490 -9.43 -1.80 -13.80
C LEU A 490 -9.01 -3.12 -13.15
N PRO A 491 -8.05 -3.86 -13.77
CA PRO A 491 -7.39 -4.98 -13.11
C PRO A 491 -6.62 -4.53 -11.86
N GLY A 492 -6.72 -5.30 -10.78
CA GLY A 492 -6.05 -5.02 -9.51
C GLY A 492 -7.03 -4.76 -8.37
N ILE A 493 -6.46 -4.48 -7.20
CA ILE A 493 -7.20 -4.21 -5.96
C ILE A 493 -7.46 -2.70 -5.87
N PRO A 494 -8.70 -2.23 -5.89
CA PRO A 494 -8.99 -0.81 -5.71
C PRO A 494 -8.77 -0.39 -4.26
N ILE A 495 -8.12 0.77 -4.09
CA ILE A 495 -7.85 1.41 -2.81
C ILE A 495 -8.57 2.74 -2.79
N ILE A 496 -9.49 2.90 -1.84
CA ILE A 496 -10.33 4.08 -1.64
C ILE A 496 -9.81 4.83 -0.42
N TYR A 497 -9.56 6.12 -0.56
CA TYR A 497 -9.13 6.96 0.55
C TYR A 497 -10.33 7.60 1.24
N TYR A 498 -10.38 7.56 2.58
CA TYR A 498 -11.52 7.98 3.37
C TYR A 498 -12.04 9.38 3.02
N GLY A 499 -13.34 9.47 2.88
CA GLY A 499 -14.05 10.69 2.55
C GLY A 499 -14.13 11.01 1.06
N ASP A 500 -13.35 10.36 0.18
CA ASP A 500 -13.45 10.58 -1.27
C ASP A 500 -14.80 10.06 -1.80
N GLU A 501 -15.34 8.99 -1.20
CA GLU A 501 -16.64 8.40 -1.53
C GLU A 501 -17.85 9.27 -1.10
N VAL A 502 -17.61 10.27 -0.29
CA VAL A 502 -18.61 11.29 0.09
C VAL A 502 -18.21 12.70 -0.41
N GLY A 503 -17.18 12.82 -1.24
CA GLY A 503 -16.75 14.09 -1.79
C GLY A 503 -16.21 15.08 -0.75
N ALA A 504 -15.45 14.60 0.25
CA ALA A 504 -14.82 15.46 1.25
C ALA A 504 -13.82 16.44 0.61
N ALA A 505 -13.73 17.65 1.16
CA ALA A 505 -12.89 18.73 0.67
C ALA A 505 -11.54 18.81 1.41
N ASN A 506 -10.59 19.60 0.87
CA ASN A 506 -9.32 19.94 1.50
C ASN A 506 -9.52 20.57 2.90
N ASN A 507 -8.63 20.23 3.83
CA ASN A 507 -8.66 20.74 5.20
C ASN A 507 -7.39 21.55 5.53
N TYR A 508 -7.42 22.85 5.26
CA TYR A 508 -6.28 23.75 5.48
C TYR A 508 -6.02 24.01 6.98
N GLU A 509 -7.04 23.91 7.84
CA GLU A 509 -6.86 24.07 9.30
C GLU A 509 -6.06 22.90 9.88
N HIS A 510 -6.28 21.69 9.38
CA HIS A 510 -5.45 20.53 9.75
C HIS A 510 -3.99 20.76 9.37
N ALA A 511 -3.71 21.19 8.14
CA ALA A 511 -2.36 21.48 7.68
C ALA A 511 -1.65 22.52 8.54
N LYS A 512 -2.36 23.57 8.97
CA LYS A 512 -1.83 24.59 9.90
C LYS A 512 -1.49 24.01 11.27
N LYS A 513 -2.36 23.18 11.84
CA LYS A 513 -2.12 22.50 13.11
C LYS A 513 -0.90 21.58 13.05
N SER A 514 -0.74 20.80 11.97
CA SER A 514 0.41 19.92 11.75
C SER A 514 1.72 20.68 11.58
N ALA A 515 1.71 21.81 10.87
CA ALA A 515 2.87 22.68 10.75
C ALA A 515 3.30 23.26 12.11
N LEU A 516 2.35 23.65 12.97
CA LEU A 516 2.64 24.12 14.33
C LEU A 516 3.24 23.03 15.21
N LEU A 517 2.87 21.76 15.01
CA LEU A 517 3.46 20.63 15.71
C LEU A 517 4.95 20.46 15.33
N ARG A 518 5.26 20.49 14.04
CA ARG A 518 6.65 20.41 13.53
C ARG A 518 7.49 21.60 13.97
N ALA A 519 6.91 22.79 14.05
CA ALA A 519 7.61 24.01 14.51
C ALA A 519 8.12 23.94 15.96
N LYS A 520 7.59 23.05 16.79
CA LYS A 520 8.06 22.82 18.16
C LYS A 520 9.39 22.04 18.21
N ASP A 521 9.74 21.37 17.15
CA ASP A 521 11.00 20.66 17.04
C ASP A 521 12.16 21.66 16.93
N LYS A 522 13.24 21.42 17.68
CA LYS A 522 14.44 22.28 17.64
C LYS A 522 15.34 21.98 16.44
N LEU A 523 14.92 21.11 15.54
CA LEU A 523 15.64 20.78 14.33
C LEU A 523 15.58 21.96 13.35
N ASN A 524 16.68 22.18 12.66
CA ASN A 524 16.82 23.28 11.70
C ASN A 524 16.14 22.92 10.37
N LEU A 525 14.80 22.83 10.37
CA LEU A 525 14.02 22.61 9.16
C LEU A 525 13.96 23.87 8.30
N LEU A 526 14.12 23.75 6.99
CA LEU A 526 13.96 24.85 6.03
C LEU A 526 12.51 25.35 5.99
N SER A 527 11.54 24.42 6.17
CA SER A 527 10.12 24.70 6.29
C SER A 527 9.44 23.69 7.20
N VAL A 528 8.44 24.12 7.95
CA VAL A 528 7.56 23.26 8.76
C VAL A 528 6.27 22.87 8.04
N PHE A 529 6.00 23.47 6.88
CA PHE A 529 4.81 23.19 6.10
C PHE A 529 5.01 21.92 5.24
N ASP A 530 4.00 21.05 5.25
CA ASP A 530 3.87 19.90 4.37
C ASP A 530 2.51 19.99 3.68
N SER A 531 2.51 20.13 2.37
CA SER A 531 1.29 20.32 1.58
C SER A 531 0.34 19.13 1.64
N ARG A 532 0.85 17.92 1.93
CA ARG A 532 0.05 16.69 2.07
C ARG A 532 -0.97 16.77 3.20
N ASP A 533 -0.69 17.57 4.22
CA ASP A 533 -1.59 17.71 5.39
C ASP A 533 -2.96 18.28 5.02
N ILE A 534 -3.11 19.00 3.88
CA ILE A 534 -4.42 19.50 3.45
C ILE A 534 -5.42 18.38 3.13
N ASN A 535 -4.93 17.19 2.81
CA ASN A 535 -5.78 16.03 2.50
C ASN A 535 -5.84 14.98 3.63
N ARG A 536 -5.09 15.16 4.72
CA ARG A 536 -5.02 14.23 5.85
C ARG A 536 -5.95 14.60 7.00
N GLY A 537 -6.72 15.69 6.86
CA GLY A 537 -7.56 16.22 7.94
C GLY A 537 -8.81 15.39 8.21
N ASN A 538 -9.48 15.71 9.32
CA ASN A 538 -10.67 15.04 9.79
C ASN A 538 -11.86 15.15 8.80
N VAL A 539 -12.62 14.06 8.73
CA VAL A 539 -13.91 13.98 8.03
C VAL A 539 -14.96 13.59 9.07
N PRO A 540 -15.95 14.45 9.35
CA PRO A 540 -16.87 14.23 10.47
C PRO A 540 -17.89 13.13 10.18
N GLN A 541 -18.26 12.37 11.22
CA GLN A 541 -19.25 11.29 11.16
C GLN A 541 -20.59 11.75 10.55
N LYS A 542 -21.01 12.98 10.87
CA LYS A 542 -22.25 13.58 10.31
C LYS A 542 -22.24 13.66 8.78
N LEU A 543 -21.05 13.84 8.15
CA LEU A 543 -20.96 13.89 6.69
C LEU A 543 -21.21 12.49 6.10
N PHE A 544 -20.64 11.45 6.66
CA PHE A 544 -20.83 10.07 6.22
C PHE A 544 -22.30 9.64 6.35
N TYR A 545 -22.85 9.66 7.57
CA TYR A 545 -24.24 9.25 7.78
C TYR A 545 -25.28 10.19 7.16
N GLY A 546 -24.99 11.50 7.08
CA GLY A 546 -25.86 12.44 6.40
C GLY A 546 -25.91 12.17 4.89
N SER A 547 -24.78 11.73 4.30
CA SER A 547 -24.72 11.34 2.89
C SER A 547 -25.53 10.08 2.60
N THR A 548 -25.50 9.07 3.48
CA THR A 548 -26.32 7.86 3.32
C THR A 548 -27.83 8.17 3.41
N LYS A 549 -28.21 9.16 4.23
CA LYS A 549 -29.61 9.56 4.47
C LYS A 549 -30.14 10.61 3.50
N GLY A 550 -29.32 11.13 2.58
CA GLY A 550 -29.73 12.14 1.62
C GLY A 550 -29.77 13.57 2.17
N TYR A 551 -29.13 13.86 3.32
CA TYR A 551 -29.17 15.18 3.94
C TYR A 551 -28.31 16.23 3.21
N TYR A 552 -27.33 15.79 2.44
CA TYR A 552 -26.42 16.66 1.68
C TYR A 552 -26.48 16.31 0.20
N GLU A 553 -27.09 17.17 -0.61
CA GLU A 553 -27.40 16.86 -2.01
C GLU A 553 -26.16 16.35 -2.79
N PHE A 554 -25.06 17.11 -2.79
CA PHE A 554 -23.82 16.73 -3.49
C PHE A 554 -23.23 15.43 -2.90
N ASN A 555 -22.99 15.40 -1.60
CA ASN A 555 -22.30 14.27 -0.94
C ASN A 555 -23.12 12.98 -1.01
N SER A 556 -24.46 13.08 -0.96
CA SER A 556 -25.34 11.93 -1.10
C SER A 556 -25.37 11.37 -2.52
N LYS A 557 -25.29 12.24 -3.53
CA LYS A 557 -25.15 11.80 -4.93
C LYS A 557 -23.85 11.05 -5.13
N VAL A 558 -22.73 11.61 -4.66
CA VAL A 558 -21.41 10.95 -4.73
C VAL A 558 -21.45 9.61 -4.03
N TYR A 559 -21.91 9.55 -2.78
CA TYR A 559 -21.98 8.30 -2.00
C TYR A 559 -22.75 7.20 -2.74
N LYS A 560 -23.97 7.50 -3.22
CA LYS A 560 -24.81 6.53 -3.92
C LYS A 560 -24.13 5.97 -5.18
N LYS A 561 -23.49 6.84 -5.96
CA LYS A 561 -22.77 6.46 -7.18
C LYS A 561 -21.60 5.53 -6.85
N VAL A 562 -20.79 5.87 -5.86
CA VAL A 562 -19.63 5.07 -5.45
C VAL A 562 -20.06 3.74 -4.82
N GLN A 563 -21.04 3.75 -3.93
CA GLN A 563 -21.60 2.53 -3.31
C GLN A 563 -22.12 1.55 -4.37
N ASN A 564 -22.86 2.07 -5.37
CA ASN A 564 -23.37 1.25 -6.46
C ASN A 564 -22.26 0.60 -7.29
N LEU A 565 -21.22 1.35 -7.64
CA LEU A 565 -20.06 0.82 -8.37
C LEU A 565 -19.29 -0.24 -7.55
N ILE A 566 -19.15 -0.06 -6.24
CA ILE A 566 -18.54 -1.06 -5.34
C ILE A 566 -19.38 -2.35 -5.32
N ALA A 567 -20.70 -2.21 -5.14
CA ALA A 567 -21.62 -3.35 -5.13
C ALA A 567 -21.57 -4.11 -6.47
N LEU A 568 -21.55 -3.36 -7.58
CA LEU A 568 -21.46 -3.92 -8.92
C LEU A 568 -20.15 -4.69 -9.12
N ARG A 569 -19.00 -4.11 -8.77
CA ARG A 569 -17.71 -4.83 -8.84
C ARG A 569 -17.71 -6.13 -8.04
N LYS A 570 -18.27 -6.12 -6.83
CA LYS A 570 -18.36 -7.33 -5.98
C LYS A 570 -19.24 -8.42 -6.60
N SER A 571 -20.28 -8.04 -7.34
CA SER A 571 -21.18 -8.98 -8.01
C SER A 571 -20.61 -9.57 -9.31
N LEU A 572 -19.49 -9.03 -9.81
CA LEU A 572 -18.90 -9.34 -11.11
C LEU A 572 -17.49 -9.93 -10.96
N PRO A 573 -17.31 -11.26 -10.81
CA PRO A 573 -15.98 -11.88 -10.73
C PRO A 573 -15.05 -11.50 -11.89
N VAL A 574 -15.60 -11.26 -13.09
CA VAL A 574 -14.85 -10.80 -14.26
C VAL A 574 -14.09 -9.50 -14.03
N MET A 575 -14.48 -8.67 -13.06
CA MET A 575 -13.74 -7.45 -12.69
C MET A 575 -12.46 -7.76 -11.88
N VAL A 576 -12.36 -8.96 -11.34
CA VAL A 576 -11.19 -9.44 -10.59
C VAL A 576 -10.28 -10.30 -11.47
N ASP A 577 -10.82 -11.37 -12.06
CA ASP A 577 -10.09 -12.41 -12.76
C ASP A 577 -10.14 -12.29 -14.29
N GLY A 578 -10.91 -11.34 -14.81
CA GLY A 578 -11.07 -11.17 -16.26
C GLY A 578 -9.88 -10.49 -16.91
N ASP A 579 -9.63 -10.88 -18.15
CA ASP A 579 -8.71 -10.19 -19.05
C ASP A 579 -9.14 -8.73 -19.27
N PHE A 580 -8.18 -7.89 -19.60
CA PHE A 580 -8.40 -6.47 -19.87
C PHE A 580 -7.92 -6.14 -21.28
N GLU A 581 -8.83 -5.64 -22.12
CA GLU A 581 -8.55 -5.30 -23.50
C GLU A 581 -9.05 -3.89 -23.82
N ILE A 582 -8.14 -2.96 -24.12
CA ILE A 582 -8.51 -1.60 -24.55
C ILE A 582 -9.02 -1.65 -25.98
N LEU A 583 -10.19 -1.07 -26.23
CA LEU A 583 -10.82 -1.07 -27.54
C LEU A 583 -10.44 0.18 -28.34
N LYS A 584 -10.39 0.01 -29.67
CA LYS A 584 -10.16 1.11 -30.59
C LYS A 584 -11.42 1.97 -30.67
N THR A 585 -11.30 3.27 -30.38
CA THR A 585 -12.34 4.26 -30.48
C THR A 585 -11.87 5.46 -31.28
N LYS A 586 -12.78 6.13 -31.98
CA LYS A 586 -12.44 7.25 -32.87
C LYS A 586 -12.17 8.55 -32.09
N ASN A 587 -13.02 8.86 -31.11
CA ASN A 587 -12.91 10.07 -30.32
C ASN A 587 -11.84 9.91 -29.23
N LYS A 588 -11.00 10.94 -28.99
CA LYS A 588 -9.98 10.94 -27.94
C LYS A 588 -10.56 10.82 -26.53
N SER A 589 -11.73 11.43 -26.30
CA SER A 589 -12.43 11.43 -25.00
C SER A 589 -13.26 10.17 -24.75
N ASN A 590 -13.47 9.33 -25.77
CA ASN A 590 -14.13 8.05 -25.59
C ASN A 590 -13.11 6.98 -25.16
N PHE A 591 -13.07 6.65 -23.88
CA PHE A 591 -12.25 5.58 -23.33
C PHE A 591 -13.10 4.32 -23.12
N SER A 592 -12.79 3.26 -23.86
CA SER A 592 -13.56 2.02 -23.84
C SER A 592 -12.65 0.81 -23.76
N TYR A 593 -13.03 -0.16 -22.96
CA TYR A 593 -12.31 -1.42 -22.78
C TYR A 593 -13.23 -2.56 -22.38
N LEU A 594 -12.77 -3.77 -22.61
CA LEU A 594 -13.46 -5.01 -22.31
C LEU A 594 -12.83 -5.68 -21.08
N ARG A 595 -13.68 -6.10 -20.15
CA ARG A 595 -13.35 -7.07 -19.11
C ARG A 595 -13.99 -8.40 -19.50
N LYS A 596 -13.18 -9.46 -19.57
CA LYS A 596 -13.64 -10.74 -20.11
C LYS A 596 -13.03 -11.92 -19.36
N ASN A 597 -13.87 -12.86 -18.97
CA ASN A 597 -13.47 -14.21 -18.59
C ASN A 597 -14.29 -15.27 -19.37
N LYS A 598 -14.20 -16.54 -19.00
CA LYS A 598 -14.93 -17.63 -19.67
C LYS A 598 -16.46 -17.50 -19.57
N ASP A 599 -16.96 -16.83 -18.52
CA ASP A 599 -18.38 -16.81 -18.17
C ASP A 599 -19.06 -15.52 -18.61
N ARG A 600 -18.34 -14.39 -18.67
CA ARG A 600 -18.94 -13.07 -18.87
C ARG A 600 -18.01 -12.08 -19.59
N GLN A 601 -18.63 -11.14 -20.32
CA GLN A 601 -17.93 -10.04 -20.99
C GLN A 601 -18.62 -8.73 -20.66
N ILE A 602 -17.89 -7.77 -20.08
CA ILE A 602 -18.41 -6.45 -19.72
C ILE A 602 -17.64 -5.41 -20.53
N LEU A 603 -18.37 -4.63 -21.32
CA LEU A 603 -17.84 -3.48 -22.03
C LEU A 603 -18.01 -2.22 -21.17
N VAL A 604 -16.90 -1.68 -20.74
CA VAL A 604 -16.83 -0.44 -19.96
C VAL A 604 -16.55 0.72 -20.92
N ILE A 605 -17.34 1.79 -20.80
CA ILE A 605 -17.28 2.95 -21.70
C ILE A 605 -17.33 4.23 -20.86
N HIS A 606 -16.40 5.15 -21.12
CA HIS A 606 -16.33 6.47 -20.50
C HIS A 606 -16.35 7.57 -21.55
N ASN A 607 -17.05 8.64 -21.26
CA ASN A 607 -16.91 9.92 -21.92
C ASN A 607 -16.13 10.88 -21.01
N LEU A 608 -14.83 11.03 -21.25
CA LEU A 608 -13.93 11.85 -20.43
C LEU A 608 -14.19 13.36 -20.55
N SER A 609 -15.13 13.81 -21.44
CA SER A 609 -15.36 15.22 -21.74
C SER A 609 -16.65 15.77 -21.14
N ASP A 610 -16.71 17.10 -21.05
CA ASP A 610 -17.87 17.87 -20.65
C ASP A 610 -18.92 18.04 -21.79
N GLU A 611 -18.66 17.45 -22.96
CA GLU A 611 -19.54 17.49 -24.11
C GLU A 611 -20.27 16.17 -24.35
N LYS A 612 -21.44 16.24 -24.97
CA LYS A 612 -22.13 15.06 -25.51
C LYS A 612 -21.34 14.52 -26.70
N LEU A 613 -21.11 13.20 -26.73
CA LEU A 613 -20.45 12.57 -27.86
C LEU A 613 -21.18 11.32 -28.37
N ILE A 614 -20.93 10.98 -29.64
CA ILE A 614 -21.27 9.67 -30.18
C ILE A 614 -20.03 8.78 -30.08
N ALA A 615 -20.10 7.81 -29.19
CA ALA A 615 -19.05 6.80 -29.09
C ALA A 615 -19.09 5.90 -30.34
N GLU A 616 -17.94 5.77 -31.00
CA GLU A 616 -17.70 4.84 -32.10
C GLU A 616 -16.62 3.85 -31.65
N ILE A 617 -17.04 2.60 -31.37
CA ILE A 617 -16.20 1.58 -30.72
C ILE A 617 -16.03 0.38 -31.66
N THR A 618 -14.80 0.02 -32.01
CA THR A 618 -14.53 -1.18 -32.79
C THR A 618 -14.53 -2.39 -31.87
N LEU A 619 -15.41 -3.36 -32.13
CA LEU A 619 -15.59 -4.56 -31.33
C LEU A 619 -14.69 -5.69 -31.83
N PRO A 620 -14.00 -6.44 -30.94
CA PRO A 620 -13.14 -7.57 -31.28
C PRO A 620 -13.89 -8.68 -32.03
N ALA A 621 -13.16 -9.45 -32.84
CA ALA A 621 -13.75 -10.53 -33.65
C ALA A 621 -14.40 -11.64 -32.83
N HIS A 622 -13.93 -11.87 -31.62
CA HIS A 622 -14.46 -12.92 -30.74
C HIS A 622 -15.82 -12.58 -30.09
N ILE A 623 -16.26 -11.32 -30.13
CA ILE A 623 -17.59 -10.97 -29.68
C ILE A 623 -18.61 -11.49 -30.71
N ILE A 624 -19.37 -12.50 -30.26
CA ILE A 624 -20.43 -13.12 -31.05
C ILE A 624 -21.75 -12.51 -30.58
N PHE A 625 -22.47 -11.88 -31.54
CA PHE A 625 -23.80 -11.35 -31.27
C PHE A 625 -24.83 -12.47 -31.38
N LYS A 626 -25.63 -12.66 -30.32
CA LYS A 626 -26.84 -13.44 -30.38
C LYS A 626 -27.84 -12.72 -31.32
N ASN A 627 -28.66 -13.43 -32.06
CA ASN A 627 -29.69 -12.87 -32.95
C ASN A 627 -29.19 -12.20 -34.25
N ASN A 628 -28.44 -12.92 -35.07
CA ASN A 628 -28.04 -12.46 -36.42
C ASN A 628 -27.47 -11.03 -36.48
N GLY A 629 -26.83 -10.60 -35.41
CA GLY A 629 -26.00 -9.39 -35.38
C GLY A 629 -26.73 -8.05 -35.17
N LYS A 630 -28.02 -8.00 -35.05
CA LYS A 630 -28.74 -6.76 -34.69
C LYS A 630 -29.02 -6.73 -33.20
N ILE A 631 -28.06 -6.26 -32.38
CA ILE A 631 -28.38 -5.85 -31.02
C ILE A 631 -28.87 -4.39 -31.10
N THR A 632 -30.09 -4.17 -30.73
CA THR A 632 -30.67 -2.81 -30.68
C THR A 632 -30.57 -2.20 -29.29
N SER A 633 -30.28 -3.01 -28.29
CA SER A 633 -30.26 -2.59 -26.90
C SER A 633 -29.38 -3.53 -26.07
N LEU A 634 -28.52 -2.97 -25.19
CA LEU A 634 -27.68 -3.69 -24.23
C LEU A 634 -28.00 -3.22 -22.82
N LYS A 635 -27.92 -4.15 -21.85
CA LYS A 635 -28.14 -3.84 -20.46
C LYS A 635 -26.95 -3.07 -19.88
N ASN A 636 -27.20 -1.86 -19.36
CA ASN A 636 -26.24 -1.10 -18.57
C ASN A 636 -26.38 -1.50 -17.09
N LEU A 637 -25.34 -2.06 -16.55
CA LEU A 637 -25.34 -2.60 -15.19
C LEU A 637 -25.29 -1.52 -14.11
N ILE A 638 -24.80 -0.30 -14.42
CA ILE A 638 -24.69 0.78 -13.43
C ILE A 638 -26.08 1.28 -13.02
N ASN A 639 -26.97 1.51 -13.98
CA ASN A 639 -28.31 2.07 -13.75
C ASN A 639 -29.42 1.04 -13.88
N ASP A 640 -29.09 -0.22 -14.19
CA ASP A 640 -30.03 -1.30 -14.49
C ASP A 640 -31.02 -0.97 -15.63
N ASP A 641 -30.60 -0.13 -16.59
CA ASP A 641 -31.35 0.34 -17.75
C ASP A 641 -30.83 -0.30 -19.05
N ASN A 642 -31.58 -0.08 -20.12
CA ASN A 642 -31.22 -0.56 -21.45
C ASN A 642 -30.74 0.58 -22.34
N ILE A 643 -29.51 0.48 -22.82
CA ILE A 643 -28.88 1.46 -23.71
C ILE A 643 -29.11 1.04 -25.16
N LYS A 644 -29.71 1.94 -25.96
CA LYS A 644 -29.82 1.77 -27.39
C LYS A 644 -28.45 1.85 -28.06
N VAL A 645 -28.09 0.82 -28.77
CA VAL A 645 -26.84 0.76 -29.54
C VAL A 645 -27.12 0.46 -31.01
N ASN A 646 -26.32 1.02 -31.89
CA ASN A 646 -26.35 0.73 -33.30
C ASN A 646 -25.04 0.01 -33.68
N ILE A 647 -25.13 -1.21 -34.23
CA ILE A 647 -23.99 -2.03 -34.58
C ILE A 647 -23.94 -2.23 -36.09
N SER A 648 -22.85 -1.78 -36.69
CA SER A 648 -22.48 -2.12 -38.07
C SER A 648 -21.73 -3.43 -38.08
N LEU A 649 -22.33 -4.49 -38.59
CA LEU A 649 -21.71 -5.80 -38.72
C LEU A 649 -20.53 -5.81 -39.71
N GLN A 650 -20.66 -5.04 -40.80
CA GLN A 650 -19.61 -4.97 -41.83
C GLN A 650 -18.28 -4.48 -41.25
N ASN A 651 -18.31 -3.46 -40.40
CA ASN A 651 -17.13 -2.85 -39.81
C ASN A 651 -16.92 -3.25 -38.34
N ARG A 652 -17.81 -4.05 -37.77
CA ARG A 652 -17.82 -4.42 -36.34
C ARG A 652 -17.78 -3.21 -35.42
N THR A 653 -18.49 -2.15 -35.77
CA THR A 653 -18.47 -0.88 -35.04
C THR A 653 -19.79 -0.67 -34.31
N MET A 654 -19.70 -0.39 -33.01
CA MET A 654 -20.83 0.00 -32.17
C MET A 654 -20.87 1.51 -32.03
N HIS A 655 -22.10 2.08 -32.20
CA HIS A 655 -22.38 3.50 -31.98
C HIS A 655 -23.41 3.68 -30.89
N LEU A 656 -23.12 4.57 -29.94
CA LEU A 656 -24.06 4.99 -28.89
C LEU A 656 -23.82 6.44 -28.49
N ARG A 657 -24.84 7.10 -27.92
CA ARG A 657 -24.74 8.47 -27.43
C ARG A 657 -24.33 8.45 -25.95
N LEU A 658 -23.40 9.32 -25.58
CA LEU A 658 -22.98 9.54 -24.22
C LEU A 658 -23.22 11.00 -23.83
N SER A 659 -23.70 11.19 -22.60
CA SER A 659 -23.75 12.49 -21.94
C SER A 659 -22.36 12.92 -21.43
N PRO A 660 -22.14 14.19 -21.04
CA PRO A 660 -20.91 14.61 -20.37
C PRO A 660 -20.56 13.72 -19.19
N TYR A 661 -19.29 13.30 -19.11
CA TYR A 661 -18.72 12.48 -18.02
C TYR A 661 -19.48 11.18 -17.75
N GLN A 662 -20.28 10.70 -18.71
CA GLN A 662 -21.07 9.49 -18.53
C GLN A 662 -20.19 8.24 -18.57
N THR A 663 -20.40 7.36 -17.59
CA THR A 663 -19.83 6.02 -17.55
C THR A 663 -20.92 4.96 -17.69
N ILE A 664 -20.62 3.88 -18.42
CA ILE A 664 -21.56 2.79 -18.72
C ILE A 664 -20.81 1.45 -18.64
N TRP A 665 -21.43 0.46 -18.02
CA TRP A 665 -20.95 -0.94 -18.03
C TRP A 665 -21.98 -1.82 -18.71
N LEU A 666 -21.73 -2.20 -19.96
CA LEU A 666 -22.64 -3.01 -20.77
C LEU A 666 -22.32 -4.50 -20.63
N ASP A 667 -23.34 -5.30 -20.36
CA ASP A 667 -23.28 -6.75 -20.39
C ASP A 667 -23.43 -7.23 -21.84
N LEU A 668 -22.41 -7.96 -22.40
CA LEU A 668 -22.36 -8.37 -23.80
C LEU A 668 -22.82 -9.82 -24.02
#